data_b7a5c9d8ed56fd9fab7040e88ef944dc
#
_entry.id   b7a5c9d8ed56fd9fab7040e88ef944dc
#
_cell.length_a   1.000
_cell.length_b   1.000
_cell.length_c   1.000
_cell.angle_alpha   90.00
_cell.angle_beta   90.00
_cell.angle_gamma   90.00
#
_symmetry.space_group_name_H-M   'P 1'
#
loop_
_entity.id
_entity.type
_entity.pdbx_description
1 polymer ?
#
loop_
_entity_poly.entity_id
_entity_poly.type
_entity_poly.pdbx_seq_one_letter_code
_entity_poly.pdbx_strand_id
1 'polypeptide(L)'
;MPHIQVLESHVADLIAAGEVVERPSSVVKELMENAFDAGCTALTVEIQRGGMSYIRVTDDGGGIDPADVETAFLRHATSKIRTEYDLEAIGTLGFRGEALAAIAAVSRVEVLTRTRESDFAVSLKLEGGQVLSREEAGGPQGTTMVVRDLFYNTPARLKYMKKDSAEGAAVFAAVQREALAHPEVSVRFLRDGKQELLTPGDGQLRSALYAVLGKDIALGMTAVHGSGEGGVSVEGFASLPVCCRGSRNYQFFFVNGRYVKSRLMMAALEQAYQNQRMVGKFPGCVLHLALRLNGVDVNVHPAKTEVKFVREKEIFDAVYHAVRGALEADHARPQAAWTPKAQGQAASAGEEVRPAAEKGPAPTAPAVERGAEAPAAPAAPAGGKAPQNEAPRPKRPVHYGYRPLLEGPLGGMSLHDFARPSAPRREAARPAPAEETPPAPAAEAKDSSGRERVQAPPQQQEEAAAPLLPREAEEVPWTVRGELFQTYILVEQGDKVLFIDKHAAHERLNFDRLKSQGYTPMVQRLLLPVVFTPAPEEGAALLQDTEALAAFGFDCEDFGGGSIVVRQCPDYIDAADVEATLLELAAGLLEGRRMDPESARDHLLATMACKAAIKGGQKNGPAELERVAKAVMSGQVRCCPHGRPVAVELTRAQLEKMFGRT
;
A
#
# COMPACT_ATOMS: atom_id res chain seq x y z
N MET A 1 -32.10 -32.13 27.12
CA MET A 1 -31.95 -32.40 25.67
C MET A 1 -30.56 -31.91 25.26
N PRO A 2 -29.84 -32.61 24.41
CA PRO A 2 -28.55 -32.14 23.95
C PRO A 2 -28.72 -30.81 23.18
N HIS A 3 -27.93 -29.79 23.52
CA HIS A 3 -27.97 -28.45 22.89
C HIS A 3 -27.08 -28.37 21.65
N ILE A 4 -26.18 -29.34 21.44
CA ILE A 4 -25.27 -29.39 20.29
C ILE A 4 -25.89 -30.27 19.22
N GLN A 5 -26.00 -29.73 18.00
CA GLN A 5 -26.51 -30.45 16.82
C GLN A 5 -25.51 -30.28 15.67
N VAL A 6 -25.42 -31.31 14.83
CA VAL A 6 -24.69 -31.23 13.56
C VAL A 6 -25.48 -30.35 12.59
N LEU A 7 -24.82 -29.34 12.01
CA LEU A 7 -25.44 -28.44 11.04
C LEU A 7 -25.75 -29.20 9.72
N GLU A 8 -26.79 -28.76 9.05
CA GLU A 8 -27.05 -29.19 7.67
C GLU A 8 -25.85 -28.82 6.78
N SER A 9 -25.52 -29.66 5.79
CA SER A 9 -24.37 -29.49 4.92
C SER A 9 -24.35 -28.10 4.28
N HIS A 10 -25.48 -27.61 3.77
CA HIS A 10 -25.57 -26.29 3.15
C HIS A 10 -25.21 -25.14 4.13
N VAL A 11 -25.66 -25.21 5.38
CA VAL A 11 -25.33 -24.19 6.40
C VAL A 11 -23.86 -24.26 6.77
N ALA A 12 -23.32 -25.48 6.92
CA ALA A 12 -21.89 -25.69 7.17
C ALA A 12 -21.03 -25.16 6.00
N ASP A 13 -21.51 -25.31 4.75
CA ASP A 13 -20.84 -24.79 3.57
C ASP A 13 -20.81 -23.26 3.53
N LEU A 14 -21.89 -22.59 3.89
CA LEU A 14 -21.96 -21.13 3.98
C LEU A 14 -21.03 -20.57 5.08
N ILE A 15 -20.90 -21.27 6.21
CA ILE A 15 -20.00 -20.86 7.30
C ILE A 15 -18.54 -20.97 6.84
N ALA A 16 -18.16 -22.14 6.29
CA ALA A 16 -16.78 -22.35 5.81
C ALA A 16 -16.42 -21.48 4.60
N ALA A 17 -17.38 -21.26 3.68
CA ALA A 17 -17.21 -20.28 2.61
C ALA A 17 -16.87 -18.89 3.18
N GLY A 18 -17.30 -18.63 4.44
CA GLY A 18 -17.00 -17.44 5.18
C GLY A 18 -15.55 -17.17 5.48
N GLU A 19 -14.82 -18.20 5.70
CA GLU A 19 -13.41 -18.14 6.07
C GLU A 19 -12.49 -18.07 4.84
N VAL A 20 -12.95 -18.60 3.70
CA VAL A 20 -12.16 -18.68 2.46
C VAL A 20 -12.47 -17.51 1.51
N VAL A 21 -13.77 -17.18 1.34
CA VAL A 21 -14.24 -16.15 0.41
C VAL A 21 -14.77 -14.96 1.19
N GLU A 22 -13.88 -14.01 1.48
CA GLU A 22 -14.26 -12.77 2.19
C GLU A 22 -14.77 -11.69 1.22
N ARG A 23 -14.20 -11.60 0.02
CA ARG A 23 -14.43 -10.55 -0.97
C ARG A 23 -14.06 -10.99 -2.39
N PRO A 24 -14.43 -10.21 -3.44
CA PRO A 24 -14.10 -10.55 -4.83
C PRO A 24 -12.62 -10.82 -5.09
N SER A 25 -11.73 -10.06 -4.44
CA SER A 25 -10.27 -10.26 -4.60
C SER A 25 -9.79 -11.63 -4.09
N SER A 26 -10.46 -12.23 -3.10
CA SER A 26 -10.15 -13.57 -2.62
C SER A 26 -10.52 -14.62 -3.68
N VAL A 27 -11.70 -14.46 -4.33
CA VAL A 27 -12.13 -15.34 -5.43
C VAL A 27 -11.15 -15.31 -6.59
N VAL A 28 -10.80 -14.09 -7.05
CA VAL A 28 -9.86 -13.91 -8.17
C VAL A 28 -8.51 -14.53 -7.84
N LYS A 29 -7.98 -14.29 -6.64
CA LYS A 29 -6.71 -14.86 -6.18
C LYS A 29 -6.71 -16.39 -6.23
N GLU A 30 -7.69 -17.05 -5.63
CA GLU A 30 -7.75 -18.51 -5.60
C GLU A 30 -7.92 -19.12 -7.01
N LEU A 31 -8.68 -18.46 -7.91
CA LEU A 31 -8.82 -18.91 -9.29
C LEU A 31 -7.52 -18.73 -10.09
N MET A 32 -6.79 -17.63 -9.88
CA MET A 32 -5.48 -17.41 -10.50
C MET A 32 -4.45 -18.43 -9.98
N GLU A 33 -4.37 -18.67 -8.66
CA GLU A 33 -3.48 -19.69 -8.08
C GLU A 33 -3.77 -21.10 -8.67
N ASN A 34 -5.04 -21.44 -8.90
CA ASN A 34 -5.40 -22.70 -9.55
C ASN A 34 -4.94 -22.77 -11.00
N ALA A 35 -5.02 -21.67 -11.75
CA ALA A 35 -4.54 -21.59 -13.13
C ALA A 35 -3.00 -21.74 -13.20
N PHE A 36 -2.26 -21.10 -12.30
CA PHE A 36 -0.80 -21.26 -12.21
C PHE A 36 -0.41 -22.70 -11.85
N ASP A 37 -1.10 -23.30 -10.87
CA ASP A 37 -0.89 -24.71 -10.51
C ASP A 37 -1.23 -25.69 -11.66
N ALA A 38 -2.13 -25.30 -12.59
CA ALA A 38 -2.44 -26.04 -13.81
C ALA A 38 -1.43 -25.81 -14.95
N GLY A 39 -0.38 -24.99 -14.72
CA GLY A 39 0.70 -24.75 -15.67
C GLY A 39 0.29 -23.88 -16.86
N CYS A 40 -0.57 -22.90 -16.66
CA CYS A 40 -0.97 -21.99 -17.73
C CYS A 40 0.19 -21.09 -18.19
N THR A 41 0.14 -20.68 -19.47
CA THR A 41 1.05 -19.70 -20.06
C THR A 41 0.37 -18.36 -20.32
N ALA A 42 -0.95 -18.37 -20.42
CA ALA A 42 -1.78 -17.18 -20.62
C ALA A 42 -3.02 -17.22 -19.71
N LEU A 43 -3.24 -16.13 -19.00
CA LEU A 43 -4.33 -15.98 -18.05
C LEU A 43 -5.09 -14.68 -18.31
N THR A 44 -6.40 -14.75 -18.47
CA THR A 44 -7.27 -13.58 -18.60
C THR A 44 -8.24 -13.50 -17.44
N VAL A 45 -8.22 -12.37 -16.74
CA VAL A 45 -9.13 -12.05 -15.64
C VAL A 45 -10.02 -10.89 -16.07
N GLU A 46 -11.32 -11.05 -15.97
CA GLU A 46 -12.30 -10.01 -16.27
C GLU A 46 -13.29 -9.85 -15.11
N ILE A 47 -13.55 -8.61 -14.71
CA ILE A 47 -14.52 -8.29 -13.67
C ILE A 47 -15.49 -7.19 -14.12
N GLN A 48 -16.69 -7.20 -13.53
CA GLN A 48 -17.66 -6.12 -13.65
C GLN A 48 -18.20 -5.76 -12.28
N ARG A 49 -18.47 -4.44 -12.06
CA ARG A 49 -18.95 -3.89 -10.78
C ARG A 49 -18.11 -4.35 -9.59
N GLY A 50 -16.78 -4.17 -9.71
CA GLY A 50 -15.85 -4.56 -8.66
C GLY A 50 -15.72 -6.07 -8.41
N GLY A 51 -16.24 -6.92 -9.31
CA GLY A 51 -16.28 -8.38 -9.17
C GLY A 51 -17.50 -8.91 -8.42
N MET A 52 -18.45 -8.05 -8.06
CA MET A 52 -19.66 -8.46 -7.36
C MET A 52 -20.68 -9.13 -8.30
N SER A 53 -20.84 -8.58 -9.51
CA SER A 53 -21.80 -9.12 -10.50
C SER A 53 -21.18 -10.16 -11.41
N TYR A 54 -19.88 -10.03 -11.71
CA TYR A 54 -19.21 -10.88 -12.67
C TYR A 54 -17.70 -10.95 -12.42
N ILE A 55 -17.19 -12.18 -12.40
CA ILE A 55 -15.77 -12.51 -12.44
C ILE A 55 -15.60 -13.61 -13.47
N ARG A 56 -14.67 -13.45 -14.41
CA ARG A 56 -14.26 -14.51 -15.33
C ARG A 56 -12.75 -14.67 -15.27
N VAL A 57 -12.31 -15.89 -15.08
CA VAL A 57 -10.91 -16.30 -15.15
C VAL A 57 -10.78 -17.36 -16.22
N THR A 58 -9.94 -17.12 -17.21
CA THR A 58 -9.69 -18.03 -18.34
C THR A 58 -8.20 -18.29 -18.44
N ASP A 59 -7.81 -19.55 -18.42
CA ASP A 59 -6.45 -20.04 -18.59
C ASP A 59 -6.35 -21.02 -19.78
N ASP A 60 -5.11 -21.24 -20.23
CA ASP A 60 -4.72 -22.22 -21.25
C ASP A 60 -3.99 -23.44 -20.65
N GLY A 61 -4.16 -23.69 -19.35
CA GLY A 61 -3.49 -24.74 -18.60
C GLY A 61 -3.93 -26.17 -18.93
N GLY A 62 -3.64 -27.09 -18.02
CA GLY A 62 -3.92 -28.52 -18.21
C GLY A 62 -5.40 -28.88 -18.30
N GLY A 63 -6.31 -28.00 -17.83
CA GLY A 63 -7.74 -28.30 -17.73
C GLY A 63 -8.07 -29.25 -16.56
N ILE A 64 -9.35 -29.56 -16.40
CA ILE A 64 -9.86 -30.54 -15.41
C ILE A 64 -10.38 -31.75 -16.17
N ASP A 65 -10.01 -32.94 -15.71
CA ASP A 65 -10.49 -34.18 -16.31
C ASP A 65 -12.03 -34.23 -16.26
N PRO A 66 -12.70 -34.64 -17.34
CA PRO A 66 -14.17 -34.77 -17.38
C PRO A 66 -14.76 -35.57 -16.21
N ALA A 67 -14.06 -36.61 -15.72
CA ALA A 67 -14.50 -37.39 -14.57
C ALA A 67 -14.42 -36.65 -13.24
N ASP A 68 -13.52 -35.66 -13.13
CA ASP A 68 -13.22 -34.96 -11.88
C ASP A 68 -13.94 -33.59 -11.78
N VAL A 69 -14.58 -33.09 -12.86
CA VAL A 69 -15.16 -31.74 -12.90
C VAL A 69 -16.17 -31.50 -11.77
N GLU A 70 -17.06 -32.46 -11.47
CA GLU A 70 -18.03 -32.33 -10.38
C GLU A 70 -17.33 -32.50 -9.02
N THR A 71 -16.40 -33.45 -8.92
CA THR A 71 -15.62 -33.74 -7.70
C THR A 71 -14.80 -32.55 -7.27
N ALA A 72 -14.30 -31.74 -8.20
CA ALA A 72 -13.51 -30.54 -7.91
C ALA A 72 -14.27 -29.47 -7.08
N PHE A 73 -15.61 -29.52 -7.07
CA PHE A 73 -16.47 -28.64 -6.28
C PHE A 73 -16.95 -29.26 -4.95
N LEU A 74 -16.48 -30.45 -4.62
CA LEU A 74 -16.72 -31.05 -3.31
C LEU A 74 -15.69 -30.53 -2.29
N ARG A 75 -16.09 -30.48 -1.04
CA ARG A 75 -15.19 -30.13 0.06
C ARG A 75 -14.10 -31.19 0.23
N HIS A 76 -12.90 -30.69 0.54
CA HIS A 76 -11.72 -31.52 0.75
C HIS A 76 -11.30 -32.34 -0.48
N ALA A 77 -11.83 -32.00 -1.66
CA ALA A 77 -11.40 -32.58 -2.92
C ALA A 77 -10.19 -31.82 -3.47
N THR A 78 -9.06 -32.48 -3.57
CA THR A 78 -7.82 -31.90 -4.08
C THR A 78 -6.97 -32.95 -4.79
N SER A 79 -6.33 -32.55 -5.89
CA SER A 79 -5.33 -33.36 -6.58
C SER A 79 -3.91 -33.12 -6.09
N LYS A 80 -3.70 -32.14 -5.19
CA LYS A 80 -2.39 -31.54 -4.88
C LYS A 80 -1.69 -32.14 -3.65
N ILE A 81 -2.47 -32.69 -2.70
CA ILE A 81 -1.95 -33.37 -1.51
C ILE A 81 -2.69 -34.70 -1.32
N ARG A 82 -2.02 -35.72 -0.84
CA ARG A 82 -2.61 -37.05 -0.61
C ARG A 82 -2.22 -37.64 0.75
N THR A 83 -1.10 -37.22 1.31
CA THR A 83 -0.53 -37.78 2.54
C THR A 83 -0.23 -36.67 3.55
N GLU A 84 -0.05 -37.05 4.81
CA GLU A 84 0.41 -36.14 5.88
C GLU A 84 1.79 -35.51 5.56
N TYR A 85 2.65 -36.24 4.88
CA TYR A 85 3.99 -35.75 4.47
C TYR A 85 3.90 -34.61 3.44
N ASP A 86 2.86 -34.61 2.58
CA ASP A 86 2.67 -33.53 1.62
C ASP A 86 2.33 -32.19 2.32
N LEU A 87 1.77 -32.25 3.55
CA LEU A 87 1.50 -31.05 4.36
C LEU A 87 2.77 -30.42 4.94
N GLU A 88 3.82 -31.20 5.14
CA GLU A 88 5.11 -30.69 5.64
C GLU A 88 5.93 -29.98 4.54
N ALA A 89 5.61 -30.25 3.26
CA ALA A 89 6.36 -29.75 2.11
C ALA A 89 5.42 -29.31 0.98
N ILE A 90 4.58 -28.31 1.23
CA ILE A 90 3.60 -27.80 0.27
C ILE A 90 4.31 -27.06 -0.86
N GLY A 91 4.31 -27.65 -2.07
CA GLY A 91 4.94 -27.09 -3.28
C GLY A 91 3.96 -26.36 -4.20
N THR A 92 2.63 -26.48 -3.98
CA THR A 92 1.58 -25.86 -4.80
C THR A 92 0.99 -24.64 -4.13
N LEU A 93 0.43 -23.70 -4.90
CA LEU A 93 -0.21 -22.50 -4.38
C LEU A 93 -1.54 -22.82 -3.67
N GLY A 94 -2.36 -23.69 -4.23
CA GLY A 94 -3.57 -24.25 -3.61
C GLY A 94 -3.31 -25.64 -3.04
N PHE A 95 -3.94 -26.03 -1.93
CA PHE A 95 -3.80 -27.38 -1.35
C PHE A 95 -4.99 -27.86 -0.52
N ARG A 96 -5.85 -26.98 0.00
CA ARG A 96 -6.91 -27.32 0.97
C ARG A 96 -8.11 -28.03 0.37
N GLY A 97 -8.36 -27.92 -0.94
CA GLY A 97 -9.55 -28.50 -1.59
C GLY A 97 -10.87 -27.87 -1.13
N GLU A 98 -10.86 -26.59 -0.75
CA GLU A 98 -12.05 -25.89 -0.21
C GLU A 98 -12.44 -24.67 -1.05
N ALA A 99 -11.52 -24.10 -1.85
CA ALA A 99 -11.74 -22.83 -2.52
C ALA A 99 -12.89 -22.89 -3.53
N LEU A 100 -12.91 -23.89 -4.43
CA LEU A 100 -13.96 -24.01 -5.45
C LEU A 100 -15.32 -24.30 -4.82
N ALA A 101 -15.38 -25.19 -3.82
CA ALA A 101 -16.59 -25.47 -3.05
C ALA A 101 -17.12 -24.22 -2.35
N ALA A 102 -16.23 -23.43 -1.71
CA ALA A 102 -16.58 -22.19 -1.03
C ALA A 102 -17.11 -21.12 -2.01
N ILE A 103 -16.48 -20.96 -3.17
CA ILE A 103 -16.93 -20.02 -4.22
C ILE A 103 -18.31 -20.43 -4.73
N ALA A 104 -18.51 -21.71 -5.05
CA ALA A 104 -19.78 -22.22 -5.56
C ALA A 104 -20.93 -22.09 -4.55
N ALA A 105 -20.65 -22.27 -3.25
CA ALA A 105 -21.65 -22.15 -2.17
C ALA A 105 -22.25 -20.74 -2.06
N VAL A 106 -21.50 -19.67 -2.43
CA VAL A 106 -21.92 -18.26 -2.27
C VAL A 106 -22.16 -17.53 -3.59
N SER A 107 -22.17 -18.24 -4.72
CA SER A 107 -22.32 -17.63 -6.06
C SER A 107 -22.97 -18.57 -7.05
N ARG A 108 -23.16 -18.10 -8.28
CA ARG A 108 -23.48 -18.89 -9.47
C ARG A 108 -22.22 -19.10 -10.27
N VAL A 109 -21.85 -20.36 -10.50
CA VAL A 109 -20.60 -20.71 -11.18
C VAL A 109 -20.90 -21.42 -12.49
N GLU A 110 -20.24 -20.98 -13.56
CA GLU A 110 -20.19 -21.68 -14.84
C GLU A 110 -18.74 -22.08 -15.13
N VAL A 111 -18.50 -23.32 -15.45
CA VAL A 111 -17.18 -23.86 -15.79
C VAL A 111 -17.20 -24.42 -17.19
N LEU A 112 -16.21 -24.06 -17.98
CA LEU A 112 -15.92 -24.70 -19.25
C LEU A 112 -14.45 -25.16 -19.18
N THR A 113 -14.22 -26.45 -19.23
CA THR A 113 -12.88 -27.02 -19.12
C THR A 113 -12.63 -28.16 -20.10
N ARG A 114 -11.41 -28.26 -20.60
CA ARG A 114 -10.97 -29.33 -21.50
C ARG A 114 -9.50 -29.65 -21.22
N THR A 115 -9.20 -30.91 -21.04
CA THR A 115 -7.82 -31.41 -21.03
C THR A 115 -7.30 -31.61 -22.46
N ARG A 116 -5.99 -31.74 -22.61
CA ARG A 116 -5.36 -32.01 -23.89
C ARG A 116 -5.79 -33.33 -24.51
N GLU A 117 -6.11 -34.31 -23.67
CA GLU A 117 -6.44 -35.69 -24.05
C GLU A 117 -7.93 -35.87 -24.37
N SER A 118 -8.77 -34.89 -23.98
CA SER A 118 -10.21 -34.96 -24.20
C SER A 118 -10.59 -34.34 -25.53
N ASP A 119 -11.47 -35.03 -26.29
CA ASP A 119 -12.00 -34.55 -27.57
C ASP A 119 -12.98 -33.40 -27.38
N PHE A 120 -13.72 -33.38 -26.26
CA PHE A 120 -14.76 -32.42 -25.95
C PHE A 120 -14.45 -31.70 -24.63
N ALA A 121 -14.91 -30.46 -24.52
CA ALA A 121 -14.95 -29.74 -23.27
C ALA A 121 -16.17 -30.15 -22.44
N VAL A 122 -16.09 -29.99 -21.13
CA VAL A 122 -17.24 -30.14 -20.24
C VAL A 122 -17.67 -28.75 -19.77
N SER A 123 -18.97 -28.49 -19.92
CA SER A 123 -19.65 -27.32 -19.34
C SER A 123 -20.42 -27.77 -18.12
N LEU A 124 -20.11 -27.16 -16.95
CA LEU A 124 -20.76 -27.41 -15.67
C LEU A 124 -21.36 -26.11 -15.14
N LYS A 125 -22.61 -26.12 -14.69
CA LYS A 125 -23.27 -24.99 -14.05
C LYS A 125 -23.69 -25.35 -12.64
N LEU A 126 -23.34 -24.46 -11.68
CA LEU A 126 -23.68 -24.62 -10.27
C LEU A 126 -24.35 -23.36 -9.74
N GLU A 127 -25.26 -23.53 -8.80
CA GLU A 127 -25.88 -22.45 -8.04
C GLU A 127 -25.94 -22.83 -6.56
N GLY A 128 -25.34 -22.02 -5.69
CA GLY A 128 -25.31 -22.28 -4.25
C GLY A 128 -24.65 -23.61 -3.88
N GLY A 129 -23.67 -24.07 -4.68
CA GLY A 129 -22.97 -25.34 -4.49
C GLY A 129 -23.67 -26.56 -5.09
N GLN A 130 -24.88 -26.42 -5.68
CA GLN A 130 -25.60 -27.51 -6.33
C GLN A 130 -25.40 -27.51 -7.83
N VAL A 131 -25.15 -28.68 -8.42
CA VAL A 131 -25.02 -28.85 -9.86
C VAL A 131 -26.38 -28.71 -10.51
N LEU A 132 -26.52 -27.78 -11.45
CA LEU A 132 -27.73 -27.56 -12.23
C LEU A 132 -27.71 -28.31 -13.57
N SER A 133 -26.58 -28.26 -14.28
CA SER A 133 -26.40 -28.98 -15.56
C SER A 133 -24.93 -29.33 -15.77
N ARG A 134 -24.73 -30.45 -16.47
CA ARG A 134 -23.44 -30.90 -17.00
C ARG A 134 -23.64 -31.34 -18.43
N GLU A 135 -22.91 -30.74 -19.35
CA GLU A 135 -23.07 -30.96 -20.79
C GLU A 135 -21.69 -31.04 -21.45
N GLU A 136 -21.60 -31.79 -22.53
CA GLU A 136 -20.47 -31.73 -23.44
C GLU A 136 -20.55 -30.45 -24.27
N ALA A 137 -19.42 -29.78 -24.47
CA ALA A 137 -19.34 -28.53 -25.18
C ALA A 137 -18.08 -28.45 -26.06
N GLY A 138 -18.08 -27.55 -27.02
CA GLY A 138 -16.86 -27.16 -27.71
C GLY A 138 -16.07 -26.14 -26.88
N GLY A 139 -14.76 -26.28 -26.82
CA GLY A 139 -13.91 -25.32 -26.12
C GLY A 139 -12.42 -25.54 -26.36
N PRO A 140 -11.57 -24.50 -26.15
CA PRO A 140 -10.12 -24.65 -26.19
C PRO A 140 -9.63 -25.49 -25.01
N GLN A 141 -8.40 -25.96 -25.05
CA GLN A 141 -7.72 -26.53 -23.90
C GLN A 141 -7.60 -25.47 -22.79
N GLY A 142 -7.67 -25.90 -21.52
CA GLY A 142 -7.59 -25.03 -20.34
C GLY A 142 -8.93 -24.94 -19.61
N THR A 143 -9.08 -23.94 -18.75
CA THR A 143 -10.29 -23.76 -17.95
C THR A 143 -10.79 -22.32 -18.05
N THR A 144 -12.10 -22.17 -18.21
CA THR A 144 -12.81 -20.89 -18.04
C THR A 144 -13.78 -21.02 -16.88
N MET A 145 -13.57 -20.21 -15.83
CA MET A 145 -14.47 -20.10 -14.69
C MET A 145 -15.19 -18.76 -14.73
N VAL A 146 -16.52 -18.79 -14.68
CA VAL A 146 -17.36 -17.59 -14.59
C VAL A 146 -18.12 -17.64 -13.27
N VAL A 147 -17.91 -16.65 -12.43
CA VAL A 147 -18.59 -16.47 -11.15
C VAL A 147 -19.51 -15.27 -11.26
N ARG A 148 -20.81 -15.48 -11.01
CA ARG A 148 -21.84 -14.43 -11.07
C ARG A 148 -22.51 -14.25 -9.73
N ASP A 149 -22.97 -13.02 -9.48
CA ASP A 149 -23.81 -12.66 -8.35
C ASP A 149 -23.22 -13.12 -7.01
N LEU A 150 -21.95 -12.78 -6.78
CA LEU A 150 -21.22 -13.14 -5.55
C LEU A 150 -21.99 -12.67 -4.31
N PHE A 151 -22.19 -13.57 -3.35
CA PHE A 151 -22.94 -13.36 -2.10
C PHE A 151 -24.46 -13.16 -2.27
N TYR A 152 -25.07 -13.57 -3.41
CA TYR A 152 -26.50 -13.42 -3.64
C TYR A 152 -27.36 -14.08 -2.54
N ASN A 153 -26.89 -15.19 -1.96
CA ASN A 153 -27.52 -15.95 -0.88
C ASN A 153 -27.02 -15.59 0.53
N THR A 154 -26.10 -14.64 0.65
CA THR A 154 -25.53 -14.18 1.93
C THR A 154 -25.65 -12.66 2.09
N PRO A 155 -26.88 -12.12 2.29
CA PRO A 155 -27.14 -10.68 2.31
C PRO A 155 -26.42 -9.93 3.43
N ALA A 156 -26.07 -10.61 4.52
CA ALA A 156 -25.27 -10.04 5.60
C ALA A 156 -23.87 -9.63 5.09
N ARG A 157 -23.25 -10.45 4.20
CA ARG A 157 -21.94 -10.13 3.61
C ARG A 157 -22.00 -9.00 2.61
N LEU A 158 -23.04 -8.94 1.78
CA LEU A 158 -23.24 -7.83 0.85
C LEU A 158 -23.21 -6.47 1.56
N LYS A 159 -23.68 -6.38 2.81
CA LYS A 159 -23.66 -5.14 3.61
C LYS A 159 -22.26 -4.71 4.04
N TYR A 160 -21.29 -5.61 4.08
CA TYR A 160 -19.90 -5.31 4.44
C TYR A 160 -19.03 -5.02 3.21
N MET A 161 -19.53 -5.20 2.00
CA MET A 161 -18.79 -4.87 0.79
C MET A 161 -18.66 -3.35 0.62
N LYS A 162 -17.47 -2.94 0.18
CA LYS A 162 -17.20 -1.54 -0.14
C LYS A 162 -17.86 -1.16 -1.47
N LYS A 163 -17.69 0.09 -1.90
CA LYS A 163 -18.11 0.55 -3.24
C LYS A 163 -17.44 -0.28 -4.33
N ASP A 164 -18.09 -0.45 -5.47
CA ASP A 164 -17.61 -1.23 -6.63
C ASP A 164 -16.19 -0.83 -7.05
N SER A 165 -15.87 0.48 -7.00
CA SER A 165 -14.53 0.98 -7.30
C SER A 165 -13.46 0.49 -6.33
N ALA A 166 -13.76 0.44 -5.03
CA ALA A 166 -12.83 -0.03 -4.01
C ALA A 166 -12.62 -1.54 -4.05
N GLU A 167 -13.69 -2.33 -4.31
CA GLU A 167 -13.57 -3.77 -4.52
C GLU A 167 -12.79 -4.07 -5.80
N GLY A 168 -13.04 -3.33 -6.89
CA GLY A 168 -12.29 -3.45 -8.14
C GLY A 168 -10.80 -3.11 -7.99
N ALA A 169 -10.46 -2.10 -7.16
CA ALA A 169 -9.08 -1.79 -6.85
C ALA A 169 -8.40 -2.90 -6.04
N ALA A 170 -9.11 -3.52 -5.09
CA ALA A 170 -8.59 -4.65 -4.32
C ALA A 170 -8.35 -5.89 -5.21
N VAL A 171 -9.24 -6.14 -6.20
CA VAL A 171 -9.03 -7.18 -7.22
C VAL A 171 -7.82 -6.86 -8.07
N PHE A 172 -7.68 -5.63 -8.55
CA PHE A 172 -6.54 -5.20 -9.35
C PHE A 172 -5.22 -5.38 -8.60
N ALA A 173 -5.16 -4.98 -7.33
CA ALA A 173 -3.99 -5.19 -6.49
C ALA A 173 -3.65 -6.68 -6.28
N ALA A 174 -4.65 -7.56 -6.20
CA ALA A 174 -4.41 -9.00 -6.17
C ALA A 174 -3.82 -9.50 -7.50
N VAL A 175 -4.41 -9.10 -8.63
CA VAL A 175 -3.89 -9.45 -9.97
C VAL A 175 -2.46 -8.96 -10.18
N GLN A 176 -2.13 -7.73 -9.73
CA GLN A 176 -0.76 -7.20 -9.80
C GLN A 176 0.24 -8.06 -9.02
N ARG A 177 -0.12 -8.52 -7.82
CA ARG A 177 0.75 -9.38 -6.99
C ARG A 177 1.00 -10.71 -7.67
N GLU A 178 -0.05 -11.36 -8.16
CA GLU A 178 0.07 -12.63 -8.85
C GLU A 178 0.85 -12.50 -10.18
N ALA A 179 0.67 -11.41 -10.94
CA ALA A 179 1.43 -11.15 -12.15
C ALA A 179 2.93 -10.88 -11.88
N LEU A 180 3.27 -10.32 -10.72
CA LEU A 180 4.67 -10.15 -10.29
C LEU A 180 5.25 -11.45 -9.72
N ALA A 181 4.42 -12.34 -9.17
CA ALA A 181 4.84 -13.66 -8.69
C ALA A 181 5.22 -14.58 -9.83
N HIS A 182 4.52 -14.47 -10.98
CA HIS A 182 4.59 -15.37 -12.13
C HIS A 182 4.90 -14.61 -13.43
N PRO A 183 6.11 -14.06 -13.60
CA PRO A 183 6.49 -13.30 -14.79
C PRO A 183 6.52 -14.15 -16.07
N GLU A 184 6.52 -15.48 -15.95
CA GLU A 184 6.46 -16.45 -17.04
C GLU A 184 5.07 -16.59 -17.63
N VAL A 185 4.02 -16.07 -16.97
CA VAL A 185 2.64 -16.12 -17.45
C VAL A 185 2.20 -14.75 -17.98
N SER A 186 1.60 -14.75 -19.18
CA SER A 186 0.96 -13.54 -19.71
C SER A 186 -0.39 -13.31 -19.04
N VAL A 187 -0.47 -12.29 -18.17
CA VAL A 187 -1.67 -11.94 -17.42
C VAL A 187 -2.34 -10.73 -18.06
N ARG A 188 -3.61 -10.89 -18.45
CA ARG A 188 -4.49 -9.84 -18.95
C ARG A 188 -5.59 -9.56 -17.95
N PHE A 189 -5.77 -8.30 -17.54
CA PHE A 189 -6.85 -7.89 -16.67
C PHE A 189 -7.77 -6.88 -17.34
N LEU A 190 -9.10 -7.15 -17.29
CA LEU A 190 -10.13 -6.28 -17.81
C LEU A 190 -11.11 -5.91 -16.67
N ARG A 191 -11.41 -4.62 -16.55
CA ARG A 191 -12.43 -4.09 -15.64
C ARG A 191 -13.48 -3.34 -16.44
N ASP A 192 -14.75 -3.77 -16.30
CA ASP A 192 -15.89 -3.16 -16.98
C ASP A 192 -15.66 -2.99 -18.51
N GLY A 193 -15.06 -4.03 -19.14
CA GLY A 193 -14.72 -4.07 -20.55
C GLY A 193 -13.45 -3.32 -20.96
N LYS A 194 -12.79 -2.59 -20.04
CA LYS A 194 -11.53 -1.89 -20.32
C LYS A 194 -10.33 -2.72 -19.85
N GLN A 195 -9.33 -2.87 -20.71
CA GLN A 195 -8.07 -3.51 -20.33
C GLN A 195 -7.23 -2.54 -19.49
N GLU A 196 -6.89 -2.95 -18.25
CA GLU A 196 -6.07 -2.16 -17.33
C GLU A 196 -4.66 -2.72 -17.15
N LEU A 197 -4.46 -4.03 -17.36
CA LEU A 197 -3.14 -4.68 -17.28
C LEU A 197 -2.95 -5.68 -18.41
N LEU A 198 -1.71 -5.76 -18.91
CA LEU A 198 -1.23 -6.83 -19.77
C LEU A 198 0.26 -7.04 -19.51
N THR A 199 0.65 -8.22 -19.00
CA THR A 199 2.05 -8.62 -18.87
C THR A 199 2.46 -9.51 -20.05
N PRO A 200 3.72 -9.47 -20.49
CA PRO A 200 4.16 -10.21 -21.68
C PRO A 200 4.24 -11.74 -21.47
N GLY A 201 4.52 -12.22 -20.24
CA GLY A 201 4.73 -13.64 -19.98
C GLY A 201 6.05 -14.18 -20.55
N ASP A 202 7.09 -13.33 -20.61
CA ASP A 202 8.40 -13.64 -21.17
C ASP A 202 9.40 -14.24 -20.14
N GLY A 203 8.94 -14.52 -18.94
CA GLY A 203 9.77 -15.02 -17.83
C GLY A 203 10.70 -13.97 -17.23
N GLN A 204 10.66 -12.72 -17.71
CA GLN A 204 11.51 -11.66 -17.19
C GLN A 204 10.76 -10.79 -16.19
N LEU A 205 11.13 -10.86 -14.91
CA LEU A 205 10.56 -10.03 -13.87
C LEU A 205 10.62 -8.53 -14.19
N ARG A 206 11.65 -8.09 -14.90
CA ARG A 206 11.79 -6.69 -15.32
C ARG A 206 10.68 -6.24 -16.27
N SER A 207 10.28 -7.10 -17.22
CA SER A 207 9.15 -6.83 -18.12
C SER A 207 7.83 -6.77 -17.38
N ALA A 208 7.61 -7.69 -16.43
CA ALA A 208 6.45 -7.66 -15.54
C ALA A 208 6.40 -6.39 -14.69
N LEU A 209 7.55 -5.94 -14.13
CA LEU A 209 7.67 -4.68 -13.38
C LEU A 209 7.22 -3.46 -14.21
N TYR A 210 7.67 -3.37 -15.47
CA TYR A 210 7.27 -2.28 -16.37
C TYR A 210 5.76 -2.27 -16.62
N ALA A 211 5.17 -3.45 -16.82
CA ALA A 211 3.75 -3.58 -17.08
C ALA A 211 2.89 -3.28 -15.84
N VAL A 212 3.33 -3.74 -14.65
CA VAL A 212 2.55 -3.68 -13.41
C VAL A 212 2.74 -2.36 -12.67
N LEU A 213 3.98 -1.88 -12.50
CA LEU A 213 4.30 -0.71 -11.68
C LEU A 213 4.53 0.55 -12.52
N GLY A 214 4.58 0.41 -13.85
CA GLY A 214 4.84 1.52 -14.76
C GLY A 214 6.32 1.84 -14.94
N LYS A 215 6.60 2.64 -15.96
CA LYS A 215 7.97 2.97 -16.41
C LYS A 215 8.78 3.68 -15.32
N ASP A 216 8.19 4.65 -14.65
CA ASP A 216 8.94 5.53 -13.73
C ASP A 216 9.40 4.78 -12.48
N ILE A 217 8.57 3.88 -11.95
CA ILE A 217 8.95 3.03 -10.81
C ILE A 217 9.98 2.00 -11.24
N ALA A 218 9.75 1.31 -12.36
CA ALA A 218 10.63 0.25 -12.84
C ALA A 218 12.06 0.76 -13.21
N LEU A 219 12.17 1.98 -13.76
CA LEU A 219 13.46 2.61 -14.02
C LEU A 219 14.21 3.02 -12.75
N GLY A 220 13.48 3.32 -11.68
CA GLY A 220 14.04 3.67 -10.37
C GLY A 220 14.43 2.45 -9.53
N MET A 221 14.46 1.24 -10.09
CA MET A 221 14.82 0.01 -9.37
C MET A 221 16.12 -0.61 -9.89
N THR A 222 16.96 -1.09 -8.98
CA THR A 222 18.17 -1.87 -9.26
C THR A 222 17.93 -3.36 -9.03
N ALA A 223 18.64 -4.22 -9.78
CA ALA A 223 18.51 -5.67 -9.63
C ALA A 223 19.17 -6.14 -8.33
N VAL A 224 18.52 -7.06 -7.66
CA VAL A 224 18.97 -7.69 -6.41
C VAL A 224 19.19 -9.17 -6.66
N HIS A 225 20.39 -9.66 -6.37
CA HIS A 225 20.73 -11.08 -6.39
C HIS A 225 21.55 -11.41 -5.16
N GLY A 226 21.21 -12.48 -4.48
CA GLY A 226 21.93 -12.93 -3.30
C GLY A 226 21.62 -14.37 -2.96
N SER A 227 22.54 -14.99 -2.22
CA SER A 227 22.35 -16.30 -1.62
C SER A 227 22.71 -16.22 -0.15
N GLY A 228 21.88 -16.84 0.70
CA GLY A 228 22.09 -16.93 2.14
C GLY A 228 22.49 -18.34 2.57
N GLU A 229 22.79 -18.48 3.86
CA GLU A 229 22.97 -19.77 4.48
C GLU A 229 21.69 -20.61 4.38
N GLY A 230 21.80 -21.93 4.49
CA GLY A 230 20.64 -22.83 4.43
C GLY A 230 20.03 -23.05 3.05
N GLY A 231 20.63 -22.49 1.97
CA GLY A 231 20.15 -22.63 0.60
C GLY A 231 19.02 -21.66 0.26
N VAL A 232 18.97 -20.51 0.93
CA VAL A 232 18.08 -19.39 0.61
C VAL A 232 18.66 -18.63 -0.56
N SER A 233 17.90 -18.41 -1.64
CA SER A 233 18.23 -17.45 -2.70
C SER A 233 17.27 -16.28 -2.68
N VAL A 234 17.78 -15.08 -2.97
CA VAL A 234 17.03 -13.83 -3.06
C VAL A 234 17.29 -13.22 -4.40
N GLU A 235 16.24 -13.04 -5.18
CA GLU A 235 16.30 -12.43 -6.51
C GLU A 235 15.21 -11.37 -6.66
N GLY A 236 15.43 -10.37 -7.50
CA GLY A 236 14.41 -9.38 -7.79
C GLY A 236 14.94 -7.98 -8.00
N PHE A 237 14.18 -7.00 -7.51
CA PHE A 237 14.48 -5.58 -7.69
C PHE A 237 14.17 -4.81 -6.40
N ALA A 238 14.98 -3.78 -6.13
CA ALA A 238 14.77 -2.85 -5.02
C ALA A 238 14.95 -1.40 -5.53
N SER A 239 14.17 -0.47 -4.97
CA SER A 239 14.21 0.93 -5.41
C SER A 239 15.55 1.58 -5.06
N LEU A 240 16.03 2.48 -5.91
CA LEU A 240 17.13 3.37 -5.55
C LEU A 240 16.72 4.26 -4.36
N PRO A 241 17.66 4.69 -3.48
CA PRO A 241 17.35 5.51 -2.32
C PRO A 241 16.55 6.79 -2.63
N VAL A 242 16.82 7.41 -3.79
CA VAL A 242 16.11 8.61 -4.28
C VAL A 242 14.68 8.31 -4.74
N CYS A 243 14.35 7.04 -5.04
CA CYS A 243 13.05 6.59 -5.52
C CYS A 243 12.17 5.99 -4.41
N CYS A 244 12.57 6.10 -3.14
CA CYS A 244 11.77 5.66 -1.99
C CYS A 244 10.43 6.42 -1.93
N ARG A 245 9.36 5.73 -1.50
CA ARG A 245 7.97 6.22 -1.49
C ARG A 245 7.48 6.54 -0.08
N GLY A 246 6.36 7.29 0.04
CA GLY A 246 5.74 7.65 1.31
C GLY A 246 5.06 6.48 2.03
N SER A 247 4.81 5.35 1.34
CA SER A 247 4.15 4.18 1.91
C SER A 247 4.92 2.88 1.63
N ARG A 248 4.55 1.81 2.36
CA ARG A 248 5.10 0.46 2.20
C ARG A 248 4.35 -0.39 1.18
N ASN A 249 3.36 0.15 0.47
CA ASN A 249 2.51 -0.61 -0.45
C ASN A 249 3.26 -1.10 -1.70
N TYR A 250 4.46 -0.56 -1.95
CA TYR A 250 5.36 -1.01 -3.02
C TYR A 250 6.39 -2.04 -2.55
N GLN A 251 6.18 -2.70 -1.41
CA GLN A 251 7.02 -3.77 -0.91
C GLN A 251 6.36 -5.12 -1.19
N PHE A 252 6.79 -5.78 -2.27
CA PHE A 252 6.29 -7.08 -2.68
C PHE A 252 7.33 -8.14 -2.35
N PHE A 253 6.95 -9.08 -1.49
CA PHE A 253 7.78 -10.21 -1.12
C PHE A 253 7.11 -11.51 -1.54
N PHE A 254 7.88 -12.37 -2.18
CA PHE A 254 7.43 -13.68 -2.62
C PHE A 254 8.31 -14.77 -2.02
N VAL A 255 7.69 -15.83 -1.51
CA VAL A 255 8.37 -17.01 -0.96
C VAL A 255 7.91 -18.22 -1.72
N ASN A 256 8.81 -18.86 -2.47
CA ASN A 256 8.50 -19.99 -3.35
C ASN A 256 7.29 -19.70 -4.27
N GLY A 257 7.26 -18.54 -4.92
CA GLY A 257 6.19 -18.09 -5.82
C GLY A 257 4.95 -17.51 -5.11
N ARG A 258 4.87 -17.56 -3.78
CA ARG A 258 3.71 -17.11 -3.00
C ARG A 258 3.92 -15.70 -2.44
N TYR A 259 2.98 -14.79 -2.67
CA TYR A 259 3.00 -13.46 -2.05
C TYR A 259 2.85 -13.54 -0.53
N VAL A 260 3.74 -12.88 0.21
CA VAL A 260 3.73 -12.86 1.68
C VAL A 260 3.88 -11.45 2.24
N LYS A 261 3.19 -11.18 3.35
CA LYS A 261 3.40 -9.99 4.18
C LYS A 261 4.26 -10.38 5.39
N SER A 262 5.56 -10.17 5.30
CA SER A 262 6.49 -10.53 6.37
C SER A 262 7.12 -9.29 7.00
N ARG A 263 6.84 -9.05 8.28
CA ARG A 263 7.47 -7.97 9.05
C ARG A 263 8.99 -8.13 9.13
N LEU A 264 9.45 -9.36 9.17
CA LEU A 264 10.88 -9.71 9.18
C LEU A 264 11.58 -9.22 7.91
N MET A 265 11.01 -9.54 6.74
CA MET A 265 11.58 -9.14 5.44
C MET A 265 11.48 -7.62 5.22
N MET A 266 10.38 -6.98 5.66
CA MET A 266 10.26 -5.52 5.67
C MET A 266 11.35 -4.87 6.52
N ALA A 267 11.61 -5.39 7.72
CA ALA A 267 12.66 -4.87 8.60
C ALA A 267 14.06 -5.04 7.99
N ALA A 268 14.37 -6.21 7.40
CA ALA A 268 15.62 -6.47 6.72
C ALA A 268 15.85 -5.52 5.53
N LEU A 269 14.81 -5.33 4.70
CA LEU A 269 14.83 -4.36 3.59
C LEU A 269 15.11 -2.95 4.11
N GLU A 270 14.33 -2.47 5.07
CA GLU A 270 14.45 -1.10 5.59
C GLU A 270 15.79 -0.86 6.29
N GLN A 271 16.35 -1.88 6.94
CA GLN A 271 17.69 -1.81 7.55
C GLN A 271 18.79 -1.70 6.50
N ALA A 272 18.67 -2.36 5.34
CA ALA A 272 19.64 -2.23 4.25
C ALA A 272 19.74 -0.78 3.72
N TYR A 273 18.66 -0.01 3.83
CA TYR A 273 18.62 1.42 3.45
C TYR A 273 18.97 2.37 4.60
N GLN A 274 19.44 1.85 5.73
CA GLN A 274 19.82 2.70 6.87
C GLN A 274 20.87 3.73 6.43
N ASN A 275 20.65 5.02 6.78
CA ASN A 275 21.47 6.17 6.39
C ASN A 275 21.49 6.55 4.90
N GLN A 276 20.72 5.87 4.03
CA GLN A 276 20.64 6.18 2.59
C GLN A 276 19.28 6.73 2.17
N ARG A 277 18.21 6.44 2.92
CA ARG A 277 16.86 6.92 2.62
C ARG A 277 16.51 8.20 3.38
N MET A 278 15.65 9.03 2.80
CA MET A 278 15.06 10.17 3.50
C MET A 278 14.15 9.69 4.65
N VAL A 279 14.05 10.47 5.70
CA VAL A 279 13.13 10.22 6.82
C VAL A 279 11.68 10.24 6.30
N GLY A 280 10.85 9.28 6.73
CA GLY A 280 9.47 9.16 6.29
C GLY A 280 9.28 8.55 4.89
N LYS A 281 10.35 8.09 4.23
CA LYS A 281 10.26 7.37 2.94
C LYS A 281 10.63 5.90 3.14
N PHE A 282 9.96 5.03 2.40
CA PHE A 282 10.15 3.58 2.45
C PHE A 282 10.65 3.06 1.12
N PRO A 283 11.60 2.12 1.10
CA PRO A 283 12.05 1.51 -0.14
C PRO A 283 10.93 0.64 -0.74
N GLY A 284 10.75 0.72 -2.06
CA GLY A 284 9.95 -0.25 -2.81
C GLY A 284 10.81 -1.45 -3.18
N CYS A 285 10.19 -2.63 -3.27
CA CYS A 285 10.88 -3.83 -3.75
C CYS A 285 9.92 -4.83 -4.38
N VAL A 286 10.46 -5.69 -5.23
CA VAL A 286 9.86 -6.94 -5.68
C VAL A 286 10.91 -8.00 -5.50
N LEU A 287 10.83 -8.79 -4.42
CA LEU A 287 11.84 -9.76 -4.05
C LEU A 287 11.23 -11.17 -3.99
N HIS A 288 11.85 -12.08 -4.72
CA HIS A 288 11.55 -13.50 -4.73
C HIS A 288 12.58 -14.24 -3.88
N LEU A 289 12.10 -14.96 -2.87
CA LEU A 289 12.90 -15.85 -2.05
C LEU A 289 12.57 -17.28 -2.42
N ALA A 290 13.57 -18.04 -2.83
CA ALA A 290 13.47 -19.47 -2.95
C ALA A 290 14.20 -20.13 -1.77
N LEU A 291 13.51 -21.02 -1.09
CA LEU A 291 14.02 -21.79 0.04
C LEU A 291 13.41 -23.19 0.06
N ARG A 292 14.03 -24.08 0.81
CA ARG A 292 13.53 -25.45 0.97
C ARG A 292 12.11 -25.42 1.55
N LEU A 293 11.20 -26.25 1.05
CA LEU A 293 9.80 -26.28 1.44
C LEU A 293 9.62 -26.48 2.96
N ASN A 294 10.46 -27.30 3.58
CA ASN A 294 10.47 -27.54 5.03
C ASN A 294 11.06 -26.39 5.87
N GLY A 295 11.56 -25.33 5.24
CA GLY A 295 12.09 -24.12 5.91
C GLY A 295 11.02 -23.07 6.21
N VAL A 296 9.80 -23.26 5.73
CA VAL A 296 8.69 -22.30 5.88
C VAL A 296 7.37 -23.03 6.13
N ASP A 297 6.65 -22.60 7.15
CA ASP A 297 5.27 -23.01 7.38
C ASP A 297 4.33 -21.98 6.72
N VAL A 298 3.58 -22.41 5.72
CA VAL A 298 2.60 -21.61 4.95
C VAL A 298 1.17 -21.79 5.45
N ASN A 299 0.93 -22.74 6.36
CA ASN A 299 -0.41 -23.03 6.89
C ASN A 299 -0.73 -22.23 8.16
N VAL A 300 -0.39 -20.94 8.19
CA VAL A 300 -0.56 -20.06 9.36
C VAL A 300 -1.85 -19.26 9.28
N HIS A 301 -2.22 -18.79 8.09
CA HIS A 301 -3.38 -17.91 7.87
C HIS A 301 -4.26 -18.42 6.73
N PRO A 302 -5.62 -18.33 6.81
CA PRO A 302 -6.51 -18.79 5.74
C PRO A 302 -6.18 -18.21 4.37
N ALA A 303 -5.90 -16.89 4.28
CA ALA A 303 -5.51 -16.23 3.04
C ALA A 303 -4.05 -16.51 2.61
N LYS A 304 -3.30 -17.31 3.37
CA LYS A 304 -1.90 -17.70 3.08
C LYS A 304 -0.92 -16.53 2.90
N THR A 305 -1.27 -15.32 3.38
CA THR A 305 -0.43 -14.12 3.25
C THR A 305 0.62 -13.99 4.33
N GLU A 306 0.51 -14.75 5.42
CA GLU A 306 1.48 -14.78 6.51
C GLU A 306 2.12 -16.17 6.55
N VAL A 307 3.43 -16.19 6.73
CA VAL A 307 4.22 -17.41 6.85
C VAL A 307 5.13 -17.35 8.07
N LYS A 308 5.48 -18.50 8.62
CA LYS A 308 6.49 -18.62 9.68
C LYS A 308 7.74 -19.28 9.13
N PHE A 309 8.88 -18.66 9.35
CA PHE A 309 10.17 -19.22 8.97
C PHE A 309 10.75 -20.03 10.12
N VAL A 310 11.30 -21.18 9.82
CA VAL A 310 11.99 -22.03 10.82
C VAL A 310 13.25 -21.32 11.32
N ARG A 311 13.93 -20.58 10.44
CA ARG A 311 15.18 -19.87 10.73
C ARG A 311 15.07 -18.41 10.29
N GLU A 312 14.43 -17.59 11.12
CA GLU A 312 14.16 -16.19 10.83
C GLU A 312 15.44 -15.37 10.57
N LYS A 313 16.52 -15.66 11.32
CA LYS A 313 17.78 -14.93 11.17
C LYS A 313 18.40 -15.15 9.79
N GLU A 314 18.39 -16.37 9.25
CA GLU A 314 18.95 -16.66 7.92
C GLU A 314 18.19 -15.91 6.82
N ILE A 315 16.85 -15.79 6.94
CA ILE A 315 16.03 -15.04 6.01
C ILE A 315 16.30 -13.53 6.10
N PHE A 316 16.41 -13.02 7.33
CA PHE A 316 16.75 -11.61 7.56
C PHE A 316 18.10 -11.26 6.94
N ASP A 317 19.13 -12.04 7.26
CA ASP A 317 20.50 -11.81 6.79
C ASP A 317 20.59 -11.95 5.26
N ALA A 318 19.90 -12.94 4.66
CA ALA A 318 19.85 -13.12 3.20
C ALA A 318 19.25 -11.90 2.49
N VAL A 319 18.09 -11.39 2.93
CA VAL A 319 17.45 -10.21 2.35
C VAL A 319 18.31 -8.96 2.57
N TYR A 320 18.81 -8.75 3.80
CA TYR A 320 19.64 -7.60 4.14
C TYR A 320 20.90 -7.51 3.28
N HIS A 321 21.66 -8.62 3.19
CA HIS A 321 22.93 -8.62 2.45
C HIS A 321 22.72 -8.55 0.93
N ALA A 322 21.68 -9.21 0.39
CA ALA A 322 21.36 -9.14 -1.03
C ALA A 322 21.01 -7.71 -1.45
N VAL A 323 20.12 -7.04 -0.70
CA VAL A 323 19.70 -5.65 -0.99
C VAL A 323 20.87 -4.69 -0.78
N ARG A 324 21.61 -4.81 0.31
CA ARG A 324 22.76 -3.95 0.58
C ARG A 324 23.83 -4.08 -0.48
N GLY A 325 24.17 -5.31 -0.91
CA GLY A 325 25.12 -5.54 -1.98
C GLY A 325 24.69 -4.92 -3.31
N ALA A 326 23.38 -4.98 -3.65
CA ALA A 326 22.85 -4.34 -4.85
C ALA A 326 22.96 -2.80 -4.79
N LEU A 327 22.70 -2.18 -3.64
CA LEU A 327 22.85 -0.73 -3.46
C LEU A 327 24.31 -0.30 -3.54
N GLU A 328 25.25 -1.05 -2.96
CA GLU A 328 26.68 -0.77 -3.03
C GLU A 328 27.23 -0.92 -4.45
N ALA A 329 26.77 -1.91 -5.19
CA ALA A 329 27.16 -2.12 -6.60
C ALA A 329 26.70 -0.97 -7.52
N ASP A 330 25.53 -0.39 -7.25
CA ASP A 330 25.04 0.76 -8.03
C ASP A 330 25.87 2.04 -7.77
N HIS A 331 26.39 2.21 -6.55
CA HIS A 331 27.32 3.28 -6.22
C HIS A 331 28.72 3.11 -6.84
N ALA A 332 29.11 1.88 -7.19
CA ALA A 332 30.39 1.59 -7.83
C ALA A 332 30.42 1.93 -9.35
N ARG A 333 29.31 2.37 -9.93
CA ARG A 333 29.33 2.87 -11.32
C ARG A 333 30.24 4.10 -11.40
N PRO A 334 31.15 4.18 -12.40
CA PRO A 334 32.05 5.30 -12.53
C PRO A 334 31.21 6.57 -12.63
N GLN A 335 31.30 7.42 -11.63
CA GLN A 335 30.81 8.79 -11.73
C GLN A 335 31.52 9.41 -12.92
N ALA A 336 30.77 9.91 -13.91
CA ALA A 336 31.33 10.71 -14.96
C ALA A 336 32.13 11.82 -14.28
N ALA A 337 33.47 11.77 -14.44
CA ALA A 337 34.35 12.76 -13.84
C ALA A 337 33.92 14.13 -14.40
N TRP A 338 33.37 14.96 -13.52
CA TRP A 338 33.09 16.35 -13.86
C TRP A 338 34.43 17.04 -14.09
N THR A 339 34.85 17.18 -15.36
CA THR A 339 35.95 18.04 -15.71
C THR A 339 35.49 19.47 -15.60
N PRO A 340 36.03 20.27 -14.66
CA PRO A 340 35.74 21.69 -14.61
C PRO A 340 36.13 22.31 -15.96
N LYS A 341 35.18 22.93 -16.63
CA LYS A 341 35.45 23.75 -17.82
C LYS A 341 36.52 24.80 -17.43
N ALA A 342 37.74 24.68 -17.92
CA ALA A 342 38.79 25.65 -17.70
C ALA A 342 38.27 27.03 -18.13
N GLN A 343 38.23 27.95 -17.14
CA GLN A 343 37.98 29.36 -17.40
C GLN A 343 39.05 29.84 -18.36
N GLY A 344 38.61 30.39 -19.50
CA GLY A 344 39.47 30.91 -20.56
C GLY A 344 40.47 31.92 -20.02
N GLN A 345 41.75 31.61 -20.17
CA GLN A 345 42.80 32.61 -20.19
C GLN A 345 42.85 33.23 -21.59
N ALA A 346 42.79 34.54 -21.62
CA ALA A 346 42.88 35.36 -22.79
C ALA A 346 44.17 35.06 -23.59
N ALA A 347 44.01 34.75 -24.86
CA ALA A 347 45.13 34.63 -25.80
C ALA A 347 45.69 36.01 -26.14
N SER A 348 46.96 36.20 -25.82
CA SER A 348 47.78 37.23 -26.44
C SER A 348 48.32 36.72 -27.80
N ALA A 349 48.20 37.57 -28.78
CA ALA A 349 48.63 37.36 -30.17
C ALA A 349 50.14 37.10 -30.31
N GLY A 350 50.50 36.16 -31.18
CA GLY A 350 51.82 35.91 -31.67
C GLY A 350 51.72 35.25 -33.06
N GLU A 351 51.95 36.03 -34.03
CA GLU A 351 52.06 35.73 -35.50
C GLU A 351 53.32 34.94 -35.74
N GLU A 352 53.30 33.81 -36.49
CA GLU A 352 54.36 33.42 -37.44
C GLU A 352 53.98 32.18 -38.28
N VAL A 353 53.88 32.44 -39.60
CA VAL A 353 54.41 31.75 -40.77
C VAL A 353 54.07 30.27 -41.03
N ARG A 354 53.37 30.10 -42.16
CA ARG A 354 53.26 28.89 -43.01
C ARG A 354 54.62 28.45 -43.60
N PRO A 355 54.79 27.18 -44.03
CA PRO A 355 54.72 26.91 -45.47
C PRO A 355 53.88 25.68 -45.88
N ALA A 356 53.69 25.65 -47.19
CA ALA A 356 52.68 24.97 -47.96
C ALA A 356 53.07 23.53 -48.40
N ALA A 357 52.03 22.88 -48.93
CA ALA A 357 51.95 21.85 -49.96
C ALA A 357 52.21 20.39 -49.59
N GLU A 358 51.24 19.52 -49.84
CA GLU A 358 51.20 18.72 -51.04
C GLU A 358 49.89 18.03 -51.32
N LYS A 359 49.53 17.98 -52.62
CA LYS A 359 48.27 17.38 -53.16
C LYS A 359 48.53 15.89 -53.49
N GLY A 360 47.47 15.10 -53.37
CA GLY A 360 47.36 13.79 -53.99
C GLY A 360 45.95 13.19 -53.81
N PRO A 361 45.46 12.39 -54.73
CA PRO A 361 44.18 12.67 -55.40
C PRO A 361 43.05 11.75 -54.97
N ALA A 362 41.82 12.19 -55.30
CA ALA A 362 40.54 11.43 -55.13
C ALA A 362 40.44 10.26 -56.13
N PRO A 363 39.72 9.22 -55.85
CA PRO A 363 39.14 8.37 -56.87
C PRO A 363 37.63 8.56 -57.00
N THR A 364 37.30 8.75 -58.22
CA THR A 364 36.07 8.76 -59.01
C THR A 364 35.04 7.72 -58.69
N ALA A 365 33.77 8.16 -58.79
CA ALA A 365 32.56 7.32 -58.93
C ALA A 365 32.45 6.78 -60.38
N PRO A 366 31.76 5.68 -60.61
CA PRO A 366 31.14 5.39 -61.87
C PRO A 366 29.65 5.62 -61.90
N ALA A 367 29.20 6.33 -62.90
CA ALA A 367 27.83 6.46 -63.36
C ALA A 367 27.51 5.29 -64.32
N VAL A 368 26.31 4.79 -64.26
CA VAL A 368 25.62 4.08 -65.35
C VAL A 368 24.13 4.39 -65.17
N GLU A 369 23.58 5.12 -66.01
CA GLU A 369 22.79 4.98 -67.23
C GLU A 369 21.30 4.70 -67.03
N ARG A 370 20.62 5.55 -67.79
CA ARG A 370 19.15 5.71 -67.98
C ARG A 370 18.52 4.49 -68.67
N GLY A 371 17.29 4.25 -68.36
CA GLY A 371 16.35 3.49 -69.16
C GLY A 371 14.93 4.00 -68.92
N ALA A 372 14.37 4.56 -69.94
CA ALA A 372 13.07 5.21 -70.07
C ALA A 372 11.92 4.18 -70.06
N GLU A 373 10.76 4.56 -69.57
CA GLU A 373 9.54 4.77 -70.39
C GLU A 373 8.32 4.92 -69.48
N ALA A 374 7.60 6.01 -69.70
CA ALA A 374 6.23 6.21 -69.27
C ALA A 374 5.25 5.75 -70.38
N PRO A 375 4.02 5.42 -70.09
CA PRO A 375 2.94 5.99 -70.87
C PRO A 375 1.81 6.62 -70.06
N ALA A 376 1.51 7.80 -70.46
CA ALA A 376 0.28 8.52 -70.77
C ALA A 376 -1.00 8.29 -69.93
N ALA A 377 -1.48 9.39 -69.43
CA ALA A 377 -2.85 9.67 -68.99
C ALA A 377 -3.83 9.84 -70.16
N PRO A 378 -5.12 9.74 -69.95
CA PRO A 378 -6.05 10.55 -70.69
C PRO A 378 -6.85 11.54 -69.84
N ALA A 379 -7.25 12.58 -70.58
CA ALA A 379 -7.72 13.92 -70.28
C ALA A 379 -9.02 14.04 -69.47
N ALA A 380 -9.14 15.18 -68.80
CA ALA A 380 -10.32 15.79 -68.22
C ALA A 380 -11.32 16.31 -69.23
N PRO A 381 -12.56 16.63 -68.82
CA PRO A 381 -13.13 17.88 -69.24
C PRO A 381 -13.48 18.84 -68.10
N ALA A 382 -13.44 20.10 -68.53
CA ALA A 382 -13.52 21.30 -67.76
C ALA A 382 -14.90 21.65 -67.17
N GLY A 383 -14.85 22.46 -66.14
CA GLY A 383 -15.87 23.45 -65.87
C GLY A 383 -16.42 23.52 -64.45
N GLY A 384 -16.07 24.59 -63.72
CA GLY A 384 -16.81 24.96 -62.53
C GLY A 384 -16.02 25.78 -61.50
N LYS A 385 -16.30 27.05 -61.51
CA LYS A 385 -15.86 28.17 -60.69
C LYS A 385 -15.49 27.87 -59.24
N ALA A 386 -14.42 28.46 -58.74
CA ALA A 386 -14.01 28.61 -57.36
C ALA A 386 -15.02 29.41 -56.54
N PRO A 387 -15.16 29.11 -55.27
CA PRO A 387 -15.40 30.14 -54.27
C PRO A 387 -14.33 30.19 -53.18
N GLN A 388 -14.26 31.37 -52.67
CA GLN A 388 -13.27 31.98 -51.81
C GLN A 388 -13.14 31.31 -50.43
N ASN A 389 -11.92 31.36 -49.89
CA ASN A 389 -11.51 31.09 -48.55
C ASN A 389 -12.34 31.88 -47.50
N GLU A 390 -13.08 31.20 -46.64
CA GLU A 390 -13.54 31.69 -45.34
C GLU A 390 -13.02 30.80 -44.22
N ALA A 391 -12.38 31.44 -43.24
CA ALA A 391 -11.82 30.80 -42.04
C ALA A 391 -12.94 30.19 -41.17
N PRO A 392 -12.70 29.04 -40.50
CA PRO A 392 -13.71 28.42 -39.64
C PRO A 392 -13.87 29.19 -38.32
N ARG A 393 -15.09 29.64 -38.04
CA ARG A 393 -15.52 30.17 -36.74
C ARG A 393 -15.64 29.04 -35.71
N PRO A 394 -15.36 29.31 -34.41
CA PRO A 394 -15.45 28.28 -33.37
C PRO A 394 -16.92 27.89 -33.10
N LYS A 395 -17.17 26.58 -33.06
CA LYS A 395 -18.46 25.98 -32.70
C LYS A 395 -18.80 26.24 -31.23
N ARG A 396 -19.95 26.82 -30.95
CA ARG A 396 -20.54 26.95 -29.62
C ARG A 396 -20.84 25.55 -29.02
N PRO A 397 -20.71 25.38 -27.70
CA PRO A 397 -21.07 24.12 -27.04
C PRO A 397 -22.60 23.93 -27.08
N VAL A 398 -22.99 22.71 -27.44
CA VAL A 398 -24.39 22.25 -27.41
C VAL A 398 -24.72 21.89 -25.95
N HIS A 399 -25.59 22.67 -25.34
CA HIS A 399 -26.23 22.32 -24.08
C HIS A 399 -27.22 21.16 -24.31
N TYR A 400 -26.93 20.01 -23.77
CA TYR A 400 -27.92 18.95 -23.56
C TYR A 400 -28.75 19.32 -22.34
N GLY A 401 -29.94 19.85 -22.57
CA GLY A 401 -30.95 20.04 -21.55
C GLY A 401 -31.49 18.68 -21.10
N TYR A 402 -31.27 18.36 -19.83
CA TYR A 402 -31.90 17.24 -19.14
C TYR A 402 -33.37 17.61 -18.90
N ARG A 403 -34.31 16.96 -19.58
CA ARG A 403 -35.72 16.97 -19.24
C ARG A 403 -36.00 15.82 -18.28
N PRO A 404 -36.51 16.07 -17.07
CA PRO A 404 -37.03 14.98 -16.24
C PRO A 404 -38.39 14.54 -16.78
N LEU A 405 -38.47 13.27 -17.18
CA LEU A 405 -39.73 12.54 -17.38
C LEU A 405 -40.14 11.99 -16.04
N LEU A 406 -41.14 12.59 -15.40
CA LEU A 406 -42.06 11.95 -14.45
C LEU A 406 -43.08 13.01 -13.97
N GLU A 407 -44.14 13.20 -14.76
CA GLU A 407 -45.41 13.63 -14.23
C GLU A 407 -46.36 12.43 -14.26
N GLY A 408 -46.69 11.91 -13.06
CA GLY A 408 -47.81 11.04 -12.81
C GLY A 408 -48.33 11.33 -11.40
N PRO A 409 -49.64 11.37 -11.17
CA PRO A 409 -50.21 11.92 -9.94
C PRO A 409 -50.21 10.88 -8.83
N LEU A 410 -49.37 11.08 -7.77
CA LEU A 410 -49.57 10.47 -6.47
C LEU A 410 -49.68 11.57 -5.42
N GLY A 411 -50.85 11.59 -4.79
CA GLY A 411 -51.32 12.59 -3.86
C GLY A 411 -50.41 12.86 -2.67
N GLY A 412 -50.44 14.11 -2.28
CA GLY A 412 -49.89 14.80 -1.14
C GLY A 412 -49.39 13.99 0.05
N MET A 413 -48.08 14.03 0.26
CA MET A 413 -47.47 13.97 1.60
C MET A 413 -46.38 15.04 1.64
N SER A 414 -46.55 15.97 2.57
CA SER A 414 -45.66 17.09 2.81
C SER A 414 -44.40 16.64 3.52
N LEU A 415 -43.24 17.17 3.12
CA LEU A 415 -41.91 16.98 3.77
C LEU A 415 -41.86 17.45 5.23
N HIS A 416 -42.95 17.92 5.82
CA HIS A 416 -43.05 18.35 7.22
C HIS A 416 -43.41 17.25 8.23
N ASP A 417 -43.75 16.03 7.79
CA ASP A 417 -44.20 14.97 8.68
C ASP A 417 -43.06 14.04 9.19
N PHE A 418 -41.81 14.26 8.77
CA PHE A 418 -40.66 13.46 9.19
C PHE A 418 -39.78 14.09 10.28
N ALA A 419 -40.15 15.26 10.83
CA ALA A 419 -39.38 15.94 11.86
C ALA A 419 -40.10 15.99 13.21
N ARG A 420 -40.42 14.85 13.84
CA ARG A 420 -40.71 14.77 15.27
C ARG A 420 -39.88 13.65 15.89
N PRO A 421 -38.96 13.96 16.83
CA PRO A 421 -38.30 12.92 17.64
C PRO A 421 -39.30 12.33 18.64
N SER A 422 -39.50 11.03 18.57
CA SER A 422 -40.28 10.26 19.55
C SER A 422 -39.54 10.26 20.89
N ALA A 423 -40.20 10.75 21.92
CA ALA A 423 -39.72 10.68 23.31
C ALA A 423 -39.53 9.22 23.76
N PRO A 424 -38.52 8.92 24.58
CA PRO A 424 -38.31 7.55 25.07
C PRO A 424 -39.38 7.16 26.10
N ARG A 425 -40.00 6.01 25.83
CA ARG A 425 -40.91 5.33 26.71
C ARG A 425 -40.15 4.89 27.96
N ARG A 426 -40.52 5.35 29.13
CA ARG A 426 -40.06 4.86 30.43
C ARG A 426 -40.47 3.40 30.57
N GLU A 427 -39.54 2.49 30.60
CA GLU A 427 -39.70 1.14 31.05
C GLU A 427 -39.58 1.09 32.59
N ALA A 428 -40.53 0.36 33.20
CA ALA A 428 -40.69 0.24 34.63
C ALA A 428 -39.52 -0.56 35.24
N ALA A 429 -39.07 -0.10 36.40
CA ALA A 429 -37.98 -0.69 37.18
C ALA A 429 -38.30 -2.13 37.59
N ARG A 430 -37.38 -3.06 37.32
CA ARG A 430 -37.29 -4.37 37.98
C ARG A 430 -36.44 -4.23 39.24
N PRO A 431 -36.83 -4.94 40.35
CA PRO A 431 -36.10 -4.87 41.61
C PRO A 431 -34.75 -5.62 41.53
N ALA A 432 -33.75 -5.09 42.21
CA ALA A 432 -32.40 -5.63 42.33
C ALA A 432 -32.39 -6.96 43.13
N PRO A 433 -31.50 -7.91 42.79
CA PRO A 433 -31.24 -9.08 43.65
C PRO A 433 -30.33 -8.68 44.81
N ALA A 434 -30.58 -9.34 45.97
CA ALA A 434 -29.93 -9.13 47.24
C ALA A 434 -28.44 -9.49 47.23
N GLU A 435 -27.65 -8.72 47.98
CA GLU A 435 -26.25 -8.98 48.32
C GLU A 435 -26.12 -10.28 49.13
N GLU A 436 -25.32 -11.21 48.64
CA GLU A 436 -24.81 -12.33 49.42
C GLU A 436 -23.46 -11.96 50.04
N THR A 437 -23.40 -11.99 51.35
CA THR A 437 -22.22 -11.87 52.21
C THR A 437 -21.33 -13.12 52.12
N PRO A 438 -19.99 -12.99 52.09
CA PRO A 438 -19.07 -14.14 52.07
C PRO A 438 -18.90 -14.76 53.47
N PRO A 439 -18.75 -16.09 53.60
CA PRO A 439 -18.51 -16.76 54.88
C PRO A 439 -17.05 -16.64 55.35
N ALA A 440 -16.89 -16.56 56.65
CA ALA A 440 -15.64 -16.49 57.40
C ALA A 440 -14.85 -17.82 57.35
N PRO A 441 -13.49 -17.81 57.57
CA PRO A 441 -12.64 -18.98 57.41
C PRO A 441 -12.61 -19.86 58.64
N ALA A 442 -12.58 -21.17 58.41
CA ALA A 442 -12.33 -22.20 59.41
C ALA A 442 -10.83 -22.49 59.57
N ALA A 443 -10.49 -22.82 60.80
CA ALA A 443 -9.14 -22.92 61.33
C ALA A 443 -8.40 -24.22 61.03
N GLU A 444 -7.06 -24.12 61.08
CA GLU A 444 -6.04 -25.03 61.59
C GLU A 444 -5.77 -26.41 60.95
N ALA A 445 -4.55 -26.55 60.45
CA ALA A 445 -3.66 -27.68 60.80
C ALA A 445 -2.18 -27.28 60.63
N LYS A 446 -1.44 -27.50 61.70
CA LYS A 446 0.01 -27.35 61.86
C LYS A 446 0.77 -28.35 61.00
N ASP A 447 1.92 -27.99 60.43
CA ASP A 447 3.15 -28.76 60.72
C ASP A 447 4.43 -27.94 60.52
N SER A 448 5.40 -28.35 61.27
CA SER A 448 6.67 -27.78 61.65
C SER A 448 7.76 -27.97 60.57
N SER A 449 8.59 -26.93 60.31
CA SER A 449 10.05 -27.10 60.28
C SER A 449 10.74 -25.72 60.19
N GLY A 450 11.69 -25.51 61.09
CA GLY A 450 12.36 -24.27 61.37
C GLY A 450 13.36 -23.84 60.29
N ARG A 451 13.47 -22.52 60.22
CA ARG A 451 14.72 -21.80 59.91
C ARG A 451 14.68 -20.38 60.41
N GLU A 452 15.80 -19.98 60.96
CA GLU A 452 16.08 -18.76 61.71
C GLU A 452 15.59 -17.46 61.08
N ARG A 453 15.10 -16.63 61.96
CA ARG A 453 14.66 -15.26 61.69
C ARG A 453 15.80 -14.30 62.05
N VAL A 454 16.38 -13.64 61.06
CA VAL A 454 17.26 -12.46 61.27
C VAL A 454 16.34 -11.27 61.50
N GLN A 455 16.53 -10.58 62.59
CA GLN A 455 15.78 -9.37 63.05
C GLN A 455 16.20 -8.19 62.22
N ALA A 456 15.24 -7.47 61.65
CA ALA A 456 15.37 -6.11 61.12
C ALA A 456 15.20 -5.09 62.27
N PRO A 457 15.90 -3.94 62.22
CA PRO A 457 15.85 -2.91 63.26
C PRO A 457 14.54 -2.08 63.22
N PRO A 458 14.18 -1.39 64.33
CA PRO A 458 12.88 -0.77 64.49
C PRO A 458 12.74 0.51 63.65
N GLN A 459 11.57 0.59 62.97
CA GLN A 459 11.13 1.83 62.33
C GLN A 459 10.73 2.88 63.36
N GLN A 460 11.33 4.03 63.30
CA GLN A 460 10.91 5.23 64.01
C GLN A 460 9.61 5.73 63.40
N GLN A 461 8.62 6.01 64.26
CA GLN A 461 7.36 6.65 63.90
C GLN A 461 7.67 8.12 63.53
N GLU A 462 7.42 8.48 62.31
CA GLU A 462 7.40 9.88 61.87
C GLU A 462 6.02 10.47 62.17
N GLU A 463 6.06 11.54 62.92
CA GLU A 463 4.95 12.41 63.28
C GLU A 463 4.29 13.00 62.04
N ALA A 464 2.96 12.98 61.97
CA ALA A 464 2.19 13.58 60.90
C ALA A 464 2.38 15.09 60.85
N ALA A 465 3.14 15.57 59.90
CA ALA A 465 3.25 16.99 59.55
C ALA A 465 2.03 17.43 58.71
N ALA A 466 1.46 18.55 59.04
CA ALA A 466 0.36 19.23 58.36
C ALA A 466 0.66 19.51 56.88
N PRO A 467 -0.35 19.59 55.97
CA PRO A 467 -0.15 19.82 54.56
C PRO A 467 0.41 21.22 54.32
N LEU A 468 1.67 21.27 53.89
CA LEU A 468 2.30 22.49 53.38
C LEU A 468 1.66 22.80 52.00
N LEU A 469 1.10 23.99 51.89
CA LEU A 469 0.69 24.61 50.62
C LEU A 469 1.83 24.50 49.59
N PRO A 470 1.54 24.27 48.30
CA PRO A 470 2.58 24.23 47.28
C PRO A 470 3.31 25.58 47.26
N ARG A 471 4.58 25.57 47.60
CA ARG A 471 5.46 26.69 47.28
C ARG A 471 5.48 26.81 45.77
N GLU A 472 5.11 27.98 45.24
CA GLU A 472 5.40 28.37 43.86
C GLU A 472 6.90 28.15 43.65
N ALA A 473 7.24 27.25 42.71
CA ALA A 473 8.63 27.02 42.35
C ALA A 473 9.14 28.31 41.72
N GLU A 474 10.14 28.94 42.32
CA GLU A 474 10.86 30.06 41.73
C GLU A 474 11.36 29.62 40.35
N GLU A 475 10.85 30.27 39.29
CA GLU A 475 11.27 29.99 37.92
C GLU A 475 12.74 30.34 37.76
N VAL A 476 13.61 29.35 37.67
CA VAL A 476 15.04 29.55 37.41
C VAL A 476 15.18 30.20 36.02
N PRO A 477 15.82 31.40 35.93
CA PRO A 477 15.95 32.10 34.66
C PRO A 477 16.73 31.24 33.64
N TRP A 478 16.28 31.27 32.39
CA TRP A 478 16.91 30.55 31.30
C TRP A 478 17.32 31.50 30.16
N THR A 479 18.30 31.09 29.35
CA THR A 479 18.84 31.90 28.25
C THR A 479 19.14 31.00 27.04
N VAL A 480 18.71 31.42 25.84
CA VAL A 480 19.11 30.78 24.58
C VAL A 480 20.56 31.14 24.29
N ARG A 481 21.45 30.16 24.24
CA ARG A 481 22.89 30.33 23.98
C ARG A 481 23.23 30.23 22.49
N GLY A 482 22.37 29.63 21.69
CA GLY A 482 22.58 29.52 20.26
C GLY A 482 21.89 28.32 19.63
N GLU A 483 22.27 28.03 18.41
CA GLU A 483 21.79 26.93 17.62
C GLU A 483 22.94 26.01 17.22
N LEU A 484 22.79 24.67 17.38
CA LEU A 484 23.75 23.67 16.96
C LEU A 484 23.23 22.91 15.74
N PHE A 485 24.11 22.73 14.72
CA PHE A 485 23.84 22.00 13.50
C PHE A 485 22.58 22.47 12.74
N GLN A 486 22.15 23.70 12.96
CA GLN A 486 20.90 24.25 12.43
C GLN A 486 19.67 23.33 12.72
N THR A 487 19.72 22.59 13.84
CA THR A 487 18.72 21.60 14.23
C THR A 487 18.33 21.73 15.69
N TYR A 488 19.29 22.00 16.58
CA TYR A 488 19.05 22.02 18.02
C TYR A 488 19.24 23.42 18.61
N ILE A 489 18.27 23.89 19.40
CA ILE A 489 18.38 25.10 20.18
C ILE A 489 19.07 24.75 21.51
N LEU A 490 20.10 25.49 21.88
CA LEU A 490 20.83 25.34 23.14
C LEU A 490 20.31 26.35 24.16
N VAL A 491 19.72 25.84 25.24
CA VAL A 491 19.20 26.67 26.34
C VAL A 491 19.93 26.33 27.62
N GLU A 492 20.46 27.35 28.31
CA GLU A 492 21.07 27.23 29.63
C GLU A 492 20.10 27.68 30.71
N GLN A 493 19.94 26.86 31.76
CA GLN A 493 19.09 27.11 32.90
C GLN A 493 19.78 26.65 34.19
N GLY A 494 20.34 27.58 34.94
CA GLY A 494 21.07 27.28 36.19
C GLY A 494 22.28 26.37 35.94
N ASP A 495 22.26 25.16 36.49
CA ASP A 495 23.30 24.13 36.34
C ASP A 495 23.01 23.10 35.21
N LYS A 496 22.02 23.37 34.37
CA LYS A 496 21.58 22.50 33.30
C LYS A 496 21.68 23.16 31.94
N VAL A 497 21.90 22.33 30.92
CA VAL A 497 21.81 22.70 29.51
C VAL A 497 20.75 21.82 28.85
N LEU A 498 19.81 22.44 28.15
CA LEU A 498 18.79 21.75 27.37
C LEU A 498 19.13 21.83 25.89
N PHE A 499 19.03 20.70 25.23
CA PHE A 499 19.09 20.58 23.77
C PHE A 499 17.67 20.39 23.28
N ILE A 500 17.10 21.40 22.63
CA ILE A 500 15.73 21.38 22.11
C ILE A 500 15.80 21.10 20.62
N ASP A 501 15.14 20.01 20.16
CA ASP A 501 14.92 19.77 18.75
C ASP A 501 13.90 20.79 18.22
N LYS A 502 14.39 21.78 17.46
CA LYS A 502 13.53 22.87 16.96
C LYS A 502 12.45 22.38 16.02
N HIS A 503 12.73 21.32 15.24
CA HIS A 503 11.79 20.73 14.30
C HIS A 503 10.66 20.05 15.07
N ALA A 504 10.99 19.13 15.98
CA ALA A 504 10.03 18.40 16.80
C ALA A 504 9.15 19.34 17.67
N ALA A 505 9.76 20.41 18.23
CA ALA A 505 9.04 21.40 19.01
C ALA A 505 8.09 22.25 18.14
N HIS A 506 8.53 22.64 16.95
CA HIS A 506 7.70 23.42 16.02
C HIS A 506 6.55 22.60 15.43
N GLU A 507 6.76 21.29 15.15
CA GLU A 507 5.69 20.35 14.79
C GLU A 507 4.57 20.37 15.83
N ARG A 508 4.91 20.28 17.11
CA ARG A 508 3.93 20.29 18.18
C ARG A 508 3.20 21.62 18.31
N LEU A 509 3.90 22.73 18.21
CA LEU A 509 3.27 24.06 18.23
C LEU A 509 2.27 24.24 17.08
N ASN A 510 2.62 23.78 15.89
CA ASN A 510 1.73 23.82 14.73
C ASN A 510 0.53 22.91 14.93
N PHE A 511 0.73 21.68 15.44
CA PHE A 511 -0.35 20.74 15.74
C PHE A 511 -1.35 21.34 16.73
N ASP A 512 -0.88 21.86 17.87
CA ASP A 512 -1.73 22.44 18.91
C ASP A 512 -2.49 23.66 18.38
N ARG A 513 -1.86 24.50 17.55
CA ARG A 513 -2.50 25.63 16.88
C ARG A 513 -3.61 25.17 15.93
N LEU A 514 -3.34 24.20 15.07
CA LEU A 514 -4.31 23.65 14.12
C LEU A 514 -5.49 22.98 14.85
N LYS A 515 -5.21 22.31 15.96
CA LYS A 515 -6.24 21.66 16.78
C LYS A 515 -7.14 22.66 17.51
N SER A 516 -6.58 23.76 18.03
CA SER A 516 -7.31 24.75 18.84
C SER A 516 -8.16 25.73 18.03
N GLN A 517 -7.82 26.03 16.78
CA GLN A 517 -8.43 27.07 15.99
C GLN A 517 -9.66 26.65 15.17
N GLY A 518 -10.17 25.39 15.35
CA GLY A 518 -11.27 24.93 14.51
C GLY A 518 -10.88 25.06 13.04
N TYR A 519 -10.03 24.17 12.56
CA TYR A 519 -9.32 24.26 11.29
C TYR A 519 -10.19 24.60 10.09
N THR A 520 -10.00 25.80 9.54
CA THR A 520 -10.41 26.18 8.19
C THR A 520 -9.11 26.34 7.38
N PRO A 521 -8.80 25.43 6.44
CA PRO A 521 -7.54 25.50 5.70
C PRO A 521 -7.50 26.78 4.85
N MET A 522 -6.47 27.58 4.99
CA MET A 522 -6.09 28.49 3.91
C MET A 522 -5.52 27.61 2.79
N VAL A 523 -6.06 27.77 1.60
CA VAL A 523 -5.76 26.91 0.47
C VAL A 523 -5.06 27.70 -0.62
N GLN A 524 -4.11 27.06 -1.28
CA GLN A 524 -3.46 27.58 -2.47
C GLN A 524 -3.85 26.76 -3.70
N ARG A 525 -4.21 27.43 -4.78
CA ARG A 525 -4.34 26.77 -6.09
C ARG A 525 -2.96 26.58 -6.68
N LEU A 526 -2.67 25.35 -7.10
CA LEU A 526 -1.42 25.03 -7.73
C LEU A 526 -1.38 25.58 -9.15
N LEU A 527 -0.32 26.32 -9.50
CA LEU A 527 -0.12 26.85 -10.84
C LEU A 527 0.01 25.71 -11.88
N LEU A 528 0.70 24.64 -11.49
CA LEU A 528 0.75 23.39 -12.22
C LEU A 528 0.14 22.31 -11.31
N PRO A 529 -0.94 21.64 -11.73
CA PRO A 529 -1.54 20.55 -10.96
C PRO A 529 -0.52 19.43 -10.73
N VAL A 530 -0.51 18.86 -9.53
CA VAL A 530 0.30 17.67 -9.23
C VAL A 530 -0.47 16.45 -9.71
N VAL A 531 0.14 15.65 -10.58
CA VAL A 531 -0.41 14.38 -11.05
C VAL A 531 0.49 13.26 -10.56
N PHE A 532 -0.09 12.26 -9.90
CA PHE A 532 0.65 11.10 -9.41
C PHE A 532 -0.19 9.82 -9.51
N THR A 533 0.48 8.67 -9.51
CA THR A 533 -0.17 7.37 -9.62
C THR A 533 0.06 6.59 -8.32
N PRO A 534 -0.92 6.59 -7.40
CA PRO A 534 -0.84 5.80 -6.17
C PRO A 534 -1.01 4.30 -6.45
N ALA A 535 -0.73 3.46 -5.44
CA ALA A 535 -1.15 2.07 -5.51
C ALA A 535 -2.69 1.99 -5.63
N PRO A 536 -3.25 0.96 -6.31
CA PRO A 536 -4.69 0.90 -6.58
C PRO A 536 -5.57 1.01 -5.33
N GLU A 537 -5.14 0.40 -4.22
CA GLU A 537 -5.84 0.46 -2.94
C GLU A 537 -5.78 1.86 -2.32
N GLU A 538 -4.63 2.54 -2.43
CA GLU A 538 -4.43 3.91 -1.95
C GLU A 538 -5.27 4.91 -2.76
N GLY A 539 -5.24 4.78 -4.09
CA GLY A 539 -6.03 5.61 -4.99
C GLY A 539 -7.52 5.49 -4.72
N ALA A 540 -8.00 4.26 -4.54
CA ALA A 540 -9.40 4.02 -4.20
C ALA A 540 -9.77 4.60 -2.83
N ALA A 541 -8.88 4.52 -1.83
CA ALA A 541 -9.11 5.11 -0.51
C ALA A 541 -9.18 6.65 -0.57
N LEU A 542 -8.29 7.30 -1.31
CA LEU A 542 -8.30 8.75 -1.48
C LEU A 542 -9.54 9.25 -2.23
N LEU A 543 -9.94 8.56 -3.31
CA LEU A 543 -11.12 8.93 -4.10
C LEU A 543 -12.46 8.58 -3.42
N GLN A 544 -12.43 7.70 -2.42
CA GLN A 544 -13.62 7.37 -1.62
C GLN A 544 -14.00 8.52 -0.67
N ASP A 545 -13.02 9.24 -0.13
CA ASP A 545 -13.19 10.25 0.92
C ASP A 545 -12.77 11.67 0.44
N THR A 546 -13.11 12.01 -0.82
CA THR A 546 -12.78 13.32 -1.41
C THR A 546 -13.37 14.51 -0.64
N GLU A 547 -14.55 14.34 -0.01
CA GLU A 547 -15.16 15.37 0.85
C GLU A 547 -14.29 15.63 2.10
N ALA A 548 -13.76 14.59 2.72
CA ALA A 548 -12.83 14.74 3.84
C ALA A 548 -11.53 15.42 3.41
N LEU A 549 -10.97 15.04 2.24
CA LEU A 549 -9.78 15.68 1.68
C LEU A 549 -10.02 17.16 1.37
N ALA A 550 -11.19 17.50 0.82
CA ALA A 550 -11.60 18.90 0.56
C ALA A 550 -11.72 19.71 1.86
N ALA A 551 -12.24 19.13 2.94
CA ALA A 551 -12.29 19.76 4.26
C ALA A 551 -10.88 20.07 4.82
N PHE A 552 -9.86 19.34 4.37
CA PHE A 552 -8.44 19.59 4.69
C PHE A 552 -7.73 20.49 3.67
N GLY A 553 -8.42 20.95 2.63
CA GLY A 553 -7.91 21.88 1.64
C GLY A 553 -7.29 21.23 0.41
N PHE A 554 -7.44 19.91 0.22
CA PHE A 554 -7.02 19.23 -1.00
C PHE A 554 -8.17 19.10 -1.98
N ASP A 555 -7.93 19.47 -3.25
CA ASP A 555 -8.83 19.25 -4.36
C ASP A 555 -8.25 18.13 -5.24
N CYS A 556 -8.79 16.92 -5.05
CA CYS A 556 -8.32 15.69 -5.68
C CYS A 556 -9.38 15.13 -6.62
N GLU A 557 -8.99 14.85 -7.86
CA GLU A 557 -9.86 14.28 -8.89
C GLU A 557 -9.23 13.05 -9.52
N ASP A 558 -10.04 12.10 -10.00
CA ASP A 558 -9.57 10.98 -10.82
C ASP A 558 -9.17 11.51 -12.21
N PHE A 559 -7.89 11.38 -12.54
CA PHE A 559 -7.35 11.76 -13.86
C PHE A 559 -7.48 10.64 -14.90
N GLY A 560 -7.84 9.43 -14.47
CA GLY A 560 -7.91 8.24 -15.29
C GLY A 560 -6.60 7.44 -15.33
N GLY A 561 -6.70 6.16 -15.67
CA GLY A 561 -5.53 5.27 -15.69
C GLY A 561 -4.94 4.98 -14.32
N GLY A 562 -5.69 5.19 -13.23
CA GLY A 562 -5.21 5.02 -11.85
C GLY A 562 -4.43 6.22 -11.31
N SER A 563 -4.36 7.33 -12.06
CA SER A 563 -3.70 8.57 -11.64
C SER A 563 -4.69 9.52 -10.96
N ILE A 564 -4.21 10.29 -9.99
CA ILE A 564 -4.96 11.34 -9.31
C ILE A 564 -4.34 12.69 -9.66
N VAL A 565 -5.18 13.68 -9.98
CA VAL A 565 -4.77 15.06 -10.15
C VAL A 565 -5.17 15.89 -8.95
N VAL A 566 -4.22 16.68 -8.43
CA VAL A 566 -4.43 17.62 -7.31
C VAL A 566 -4.29 19.05 -7.84
N ARG A 567 -5.35 19.82 -7.73
CA ARG A 567 -5.41 21.21 -8.22
C ARG A 567 -5.20 22.24 -7.13
N GLN A 568 -5.47 21.86 -5.89
CA GLN A 568 -5.42 22.73 -4.72
C GLN A 568 -4.86 21.96 -3.54
N CYS A 569 -4.07 22.61 -2.72
CA CYS A 569 -3.56 22.07 -1.46
C CYS A 569 -3.53 23.17 -0.39
N PRO A 570 -3.37 22.80 0.89
CA PRO A 570 -3.13 23.77 1.96
C PRO A 570 -1.91 24.65 1.67
N ASP A 571 -1.96 25.92 2.06
CA ASP A 571 -0.94 26.94 1.76
C ASP A 571 0.45 26.66 2.37
N TYR A 572 0.51 25.82 3.40
CA TYR A 572 1.75 25.39 4.08
C TYR A 572 2.34 24.08 3.55
N ILE A 573 1.75 23.48 2.49
CA ILE A 573 2.30 22.29 1.84
C ILE A 573 2.87 22.70 0.48
N ASP A 574 4.17 22.49 0.30
CA ASP A 574 4.81 22.71 -1.00
C ASP A 574 4.29 21.70 -2.04
N ALA A 575 4.17 22.13 -3.30
CA ALA A 575 3.71 21.26 -4.39
C ALA A 575 4.53 19.96 -4.51
N ALA A 576 5.82 19.98 -4.16
CA ALA A 576 6.68 18.80 -4.14
C ALA A 576 6.34 17.78 -3.04
N ASP A 577 5.67 18.21 -1.97
CA ASP A 577 5.31 17.38 -0.82
C ASP A 577 3.85 16.86 -0.88
N VAL A 578 3.04 17.34 -1.85
CA VAL A 578 1.62 16.98 -2.00
C VAL A 578 1.44 15.46 -2.18
N GLU A 579 2.15 14.85 -3.14
CA GLU A 579 2.10 13.40 -3.38
C GLU A 579 2.41 12.61 -2.10
N ALA A 580 3.54 12.93 -1.45
CA ALA A 580 3.99 12.22 -0.25
C ALA A 580 2.96 12.33 0.90
N THR A 581 2.34 13.50 1.04
CA THR A 581 1.33 13.74 2.08
C THR A 581 0.07 12.92 1.82
N LEU A 582 -0.43 12.89 0.59
CA LEU A 582 -1.62 12.12 0.24
C LEU A 582 -1.40 10.62 0.33
N LEU A 583 -0.22 10.11 -0.04
CA LEU A 583 0.12 8.69 0.13
C LEU A 583 0.19 8.28 1.61
N GLU A 584 0.72 9.13 2.47
CA GLU A 584 0.75 8.88 3.92
C GLU A 584 -0.66 8.85 4.51
N LEU A 585 -1.55 9.74 4.04
CA LEU A 585 -2.97 9.74 4.41
C LEU A 585 -3.69 8.47 3.95
N ALA A 586 -3.47 8.06 2.69
CA ALA A 586 -4.03 6.83 2.14
C ALA A 586 -3.61 5.59 2.93
N ALA A 587 -2.32 5.50 3.30
CA ALA A 587 -1.82 4.41 4.12
C ALA A 587 -2.53 4.33 5.48
N GLY A 588 -2.77 5.48 6.13
CA GLY A 588 -3.54 5.57 7.37
C GLY A 588 -4.99 5.09 7.22
N LEU A 589 -5.64 5.43 6.10
CA LEU A 589 -7.02 4.99 5.79
C LEU A 589 -7.10 3.48 5.56
N LEU A 590 -6.06 2.87 4.96
CA LEU A 590 -6.02 1.44 4.64
C LEU A 590 -5.70 0.54 5.83
N GLU A 591 -4.98 1.02 6.85
CA GLU A 591 -4.62 0.22 8.03
C GLU A 591 -5.82 -0.19 8.89
N GLY A 592 -7.04 0.09 8.45
CA GLY A 592 -8.28 -0.47 9.01
C GLY A 592 -8.56 -0.05 10.45
N ARG A 593 -7.87 0.95 10.94
CA ARG A 593 -8.33 1.66 12.12
C ARG A 593 -9.65 2.29 11.72
N ARG A 594 -10.77 1.69 12.18
CA ARG A 594 -11.99 2.45 12.39
C ARG A 594 -11.60 3.56 13.36
N MET A 595 -10.98 4.57 12.83
CA MET A 595 -10.67 5.74 13.60
C MET A 595 -12.01 6.40 13.86
N ASP A 596 -12.31 6.58 15.14
CA ASP A 596 -13.15 7.67 15.57
C ASP A 596 -12.82 8.90 14.72
N PRO A 597 -13.80 9.62 14.15
CA PRO A 597 -13.54 10.76 13.28
C PRO A 597 -12.54 11.77 13.85
N GLU A 598 -12.47 11.92 15.18
CA GLU A 598 -11.49 12.76 15.87
C GLU A 598 -10.07 12.20 15.78
N SER A 599 -9.88 10.89 15.92
CA SER A 599 -8.55 10.26 15.83
C SER A 599 -7.99 10.30 14.40
N ALA A 600 -8.83 10.15 13.38
CA ALA A 600 -8.45 10.32 11.99
C ALA A 600 -8.04 11.76 11.71
N ARG A 601 -8.79 12.72 12.24
CA ARG A 601 -8.48 14.15 12.16
C ARG A 601 -7.17 14.49 12.85
N ASP A 602 -6.93 13.99 14.06
CA ASP A 602 -5.69 14.24 14.81
C ASP A 602 -4.46 13.68 14.08
N HIS A 603 -4.56 12.50 13.46
CA HIS A 603 -3.47 11.93 12.66
C HIS A 603 -3.18 12.78 11.42
N LEU A 604 -4.21 13.25 10.73
CA LEU A 604 -4.11 14.17 9.61
C LEU A 604 -3.44 15.48 10.04
N LEU A 605 -3.90 16.09 11.13
CA LEU A 605 -3.33 17.31 11.68
C LEU A 605 -1.86 17.13 12.10
N ALA A 606 -1.48 15.96 12.64
CA ALA A 606 -0.10 15.64 12.98
C ALA A 606 0.78 15.56 11.72
N THR A 607 0.33 14.89 10.66
CA THR A 607 1.04 14.81 9.39
C THR A 607 1.21 16.20 8.76
N MET A 608 0.17 17.02 8.78
CA MET A 608 0.20 18.38 8.27
C MET A 608 1.12 19.28 9.08
N ALA A 609 1.08 19.20 10.42
CA ALA A 609 1.96 19.95 11.31
C ALA A 609 3.43 19.61 11.09
N CYS A 610 3.74 18.33 10.82
CA CYS A 610 5.07 17.85 10.48
C CYS A 610 5.58 18.47 9.17
N LYS A 611 4.72 18.53 8.13
CA LYS A 611 5.10 19.13 6.85
C LYS A 611 5.25 20.65 6.90
N ALA A 612 4.45 21.32 7.74
CA ALA A 612 4.52 22.77 7.98
C ALA A 612 5.61 23.19 8.98
N ALA A 613 6.32 22.23 9.59
CA ALA A 613 7.37 22.54 10.56
C ALA A 613 8.66 23.02 9.89
N ILE A 614 9.42 23.80 10.63
CA ILE A 614 10.75 24.26 10.24
C ILE A 614 11.61 23.04 9.93
N LYS A 615 12.11 22.93 8.71
CA LYS A 615 12.96 21.80 8.31
C LYS A 615 14.32 21.90 8.98
N GLY A 616 14.88 20.75 9.40
CA GLY A 616 16.27 20.69 9.88
C GLY A 616 17.23 21.23 8.80
N GLY A 617 18.22 22.04 9.21
CA GLY A 617 19.15 22.67 8.28
C GLY A 617 18.73 24.07 7.77
N GLN A 618 17.54 24.57 8.09
CA GLN A 618 17.16 25.97 7.80
C GLN A 618 17.68 26.90 8.89
N LYS A 619 18.24 28.06 8.50
CA LYS A 619 18.58 29.14 9.43
C LYS A 619 17.31 29.88 9.83
N ASN A 620 17.05 29.96 11.13
CA ASN A 620 15.91 30.67 11.67
C ASN A 620 16.39 31.95 12.39
N GLY A 621 15.51 32.95 12.43
CA GLY A 621 15.82 34.20 13.16
C GLY A 621 15.84 33.99 14.69
N PRO A 622 16.62 34.78 15.45
CA PRO A 622 16.70 34.64 16.90
C PRO A 622 15.34 34.70 17.62
N ALA A 623 14.45 35.55 17.16
CA ALA A 623 13.10 35.69 17.74
C ALA A 623 12.24 34.41 17.58
N GLU A 624 12.44 33.68 16.52
CA GLU A 624 11.73 32.42 16.28
C GLU A 624 12.28 31.28 17.14
N LEU A 625 13.62 31.20 17.28
CA LEU A 625 14.27 30.25 18.18
C LEU A 625 13.85 30.50 19.63
N GLU A 626 13.76 31.77 20.05
CA GLU A 626 13.33 32.16 21.38
C GLU A 626 11.85 31.79 21.63
N ARG A 627 10.98 31.97 20.63
CA ARG A 627 9.55 31.56 20.70
C ARG A 627 9.41 30.05 20.92
N VAL A 628 10.15 29.25 20.17
CA VAL A 628 10.15 27.79 20.33
C VAL A 628 10.70 27.37 21.67
N ALA A 629 11.85 27.97 22.10
CA ALA A 629 12.43 27.69 23.40
C ALA A 629 11.48 28.06 24.55
N LYS A 630 10.79 29.20 24.49
CA LYS A 630 9.80 29.62 25.46
C LYS A 630 8.65 28.61 25.62
N ALA A 631 8.13 28.08 24.53
CA ALA A 631 7.05 27.08 24.57
C ALA A 631 7.49 25.75 25.21
N VAL A 632 8.75 25.35 25.02
CA VAL A 632 9.31 24.16 25.67
C VAL A 632 9.59 24.44 27.15
N MET A 633 10.18 25.56 27.48
CA MET A 633 10.54 25.94 28.85
C MET A 633 9.31 26.19 29.74
N SER A 634 8.21 26.69 29.17
CA SER A 634 6.92 26.81 29.88
C SER A 634 6.21 25.49 30.10
N GLY A 635 6.73 24.37 29.56
CA GLY A 635 6.09 23.03 29.62
C GLY A 635 4.90 22.87 28.69
N GLN A 636 4.59 23.86 27.84
CA GLN A 636 3.54 23.77 26.83
C GLN A 636 3.85 22.67 25.80
N VAL A 637 5.11 22.49 25.43
CA VAL A 637 5.58 21.50 24.48
C VAL A 637 6.56 20.54 25.17
N ARG A 638 6.15 19.28 25.35
CA ARG A 638 6.99 18.21 25.96
C ARG A 638 7.40 17.15 24.97
N CYS A 639 6.49 16.80 24.06
CA CYS A 639 6.69 15.77 23.03
C CYS A 639 6.18 16.29 21.70
N CYS A 640 6.75 15.81 20.58
CA CYS A 640 6.19 16.04 19.26
C CYS A 640 4.84 15.31 19.09
N PRO A 641 4.05 15.58 18.05
CA PRO A 641 2.77 14.87 17.81
C PRO A 641 2.91 13.35 17.74
N HIS A 642 4.10 12.84 17.40
CA HIS A 642 4.43 11.41 17.32
C HIS A 642 4.96 10.81 18.63
N GLY A 643 4.92 11.57 19.74
CA GLY A 643 5.31 11.10 21.09
C GLY A 643 6.80 11.11 21.39
N ARG A 644 7.67 11.64 20.52
CA ARG A 644 9.11 11.76 20.81
C ARG A 644 9.38 12.97 21.70
N PRO A 645 10.30 12.88 22.69
CA PRO A 645 10.67 14.02 23.51
C PRO A 645 11.30 15.11 22.64
N VAL A 646 10.92 16.37 22.88
CA VAL A 646 11.44 17.54 22.14
C VAL A 646 12.68 18.13 22.75
N ALA A 647 13.00 17.80 24.01
CA ALA A 647 14.18 18.32 24.71
C ALA A 647 14.90 17.21 25.48
N VAL A 648 16.22 17.32 25.54
CA VAL A 648 17.10 16.47 26.36
C VAL A 648 17.91 17.38 27.27
N GLU A 649 17.95 17.04 28.56
CA GLU A 649 18.71 17.80 29.58
C GLU A 649 20.07 17.16 29.81
N LEU A 650 21.08 17.99 30.01
CA LEU A 650 22.41 17.60 30.48
C LEU A 650 22.81 18.46 31.66
N THR A 651 23.09 17.86 32.82
CA THR A 651 23.55 18.61 33.98
C THR A 651 25.03 18.90 33.89
N ARG A 652 25.49 19.98 34.58
CA ARG A 652 26.89 20.33 34.68
C ARG A 652 27.74 19.18 35.23
N ALA A 653 27.25 18.48 36.25
CA ALA A 653 27.94 17.33 36.83
C ALA A 653 28.12 16.17 35.83
N GLN A 654 27.09 15.91 34.99
CA GLN A 654 27.20 14.90 33.93
C GLN A 654 28.24 15.31 32.89
N LEU A 655 28.26 16.57 32.51
CA LEU A 655 29.23 17.10 31.56
C LEU A 655 30.67 17.02 32.13
N GLU A 656 30.88 17.45 33.37
CA GLU A 656 32.18 17.38 34.04
C GLU A 656 32.68 15.94 34.16
N LYS A 657 31.79 14.99 34.46
CA LYS A 657 32.11 13.55 34.49
C LYS A 657 32.56 13.04 33.12
N MET A 658 31.96 13.51 32.02
CA MET A 658 32.38 13.12 30.64
C MET A 658 33.82 13.60 30.35
N PHE A 659 34.24 14.70 30.93
CA PHE A 659 35.61 15.23 30.83
C PHE A 659 36.58 14.69 31.88
N GLY A 660 36.14 13.75 32.72
CA GLY A 660 36.99 13.14 33.74
C GLY A 660 37.41 14.13 34.85
N ARG A 661 36.60 15.15 35.12
CA ARG A 661 36.92 16.22 36.13
C ARG A 661 36.37 15.92 37.53
N THR A 662 35.76 14.76 37.76
CA THR A 662 35.28 14.30 39.07
C THR A 662 35.67 12.85 39.29
#